data_bfc7f67d571ef0de0628e3187722a025
#
_entry.id   bfc7f67d571ef0de0628e3187722a025
#
_cell.length_a   1.000
_cell.length_b   1.000
_cell.length_c   1.000
_cell.angle_alpha   90.00
_cell.angle_beta   90.00
_cell.angle_gamma   90.00
#
_symmetry.space_group_name_H-M   'P 1'
#
loop_
_entity.id
_entity.type
_entity.pdbx_description
1 polymer ?
#
loop_
_entity_poly.entity_id
_entity_poly.type
_entity_poly.pdbx_seq_one_letter_code
_entity_poly.pdbx_strand_id
1 'polypeptide(L)'
;MHYSIEEITTLTGAHRFGHARAEIGWLLTDSRSLAFPESSLFFALRSRLGDGHKYIPDLYRRGVRNFVVDTLPEAAESLYADANFLLVVSPLQALQRLAERHREAFSLPVIGITGSNGKTIVKEWIYQLLAPSMTVTRSPRSYNSQIGVPLSVWLLHAQSEIAIFEAGISRPGEMPALRAIIQPTIGIMTNVGTAHQENFSSMEEKCLEKLSLFDDCEALVYKADDDTIKTCLPRAAFHGHLLGWSCQQADAPLYISRMQRNDAFTHIDYIYHGPEGHDATIGAADLPFTDDASVENAIHCLAAALYCHLPAGELAERMRRLEPVAMRLEVKQGVRGCILINDSYNSDVNSLDIALDFMHRRHFAADSQQPDQLPRTAQTLILSDILQSGIPATELYRRVAEMVTGRGVTHLIGVGSEISAAHSLFNVKKHFFSDTAALLQSGLLDTLHDETVLIKGARPFNFEQIAAQLSLRAHATTLEVNLEALADNVAYYRSFLQPSTKMVCMVKASAYGAGSIEIARTLQDRGVDYLAVAVADEGAELRRAGITSGILIMNPEEGAFNTLFEYNLEPEVYSFRLLEALIRAAEKEGIQSFPVHIKLDTGMHRLGFHPLTEMPQLIDRLRHQDALLPRSVFSHFVGSDSPDFDSFSDRQFRLFDDASRQLQAAFPHHHLLRHICNSAGIERFPERHLDMVRLGLGLYGIDPIDNRTLHNVASLRTTILQIRDVPAGESIGYSRRTFTERPSRIAAIPIGYADGLNRHLGNRRGYCLVNGRPAPYMGNICMDVCMIDVTDIPCREGDPVEIFGNHLPVAQLAEWLDTIPYEILTSVSERVKRVYFQ
;
A
#
# COMPACT_ATOMS: atom_id res chain seq x y z
N MET A 1 -0.86 7.57 -19.84
CA MET A 1 -1.35 7.83 -21.22
C MET A 1 -2.73 8.43 -21.09
N HIS A 2 -3.07 9.47 -21.83
CA HIS A 2 -4.38 10.10 -21.79
C HIS A 2 -5.06 9.88 -23.15
N TYR A 3 -6.36 9.61 -23.10
CA TYR A 3 -7.19 9.45 -24.30
C TYR A 3 -8.24 10.54 -24.33
N SER A 4 -8.49 11.12 -25.48
CA SER A 4 -9.62 12.02 -25.64
C SER A 4 -10.94 11.24 -25.51
N ILE A 5 -12.00 11.92 -25.10
CA ILE A 5 -13.33 11.30 -25.00
C ILE A 5 -13.83 10.79 -26.35
N GLU A 6 -13.40 11.39 -27.45
CA GLU A 6 -13.68 10.97 -28.84
C GLU A 6 -13.02 9.63 -29.15
N GLU A 7 -11.74 9.46 -28.79
CA GLU A 7 -11.04 8.17 -28.92
C GLU A 7 -11.71 7.09 -28.07
N ILE A 8 -12.02 7.39 -26.80
CA ILE A 8 -12.76 6.46 -25.91
C ILE A 8 -14.11 6.05 -26.53
N THR A 9 -14.86 7.02 -27.08
CA THR A 9 -16.14 6.75 -27.75
C THR A 9 -15.96 5.76 -28.90
N THR A 10 -14.94 5.95 -29.71
CA THR A 10 -14.61 5.09 -30.84
C THR A 10 -14.17 3.69 -30.38
N LEU A 11 -13.25 3.65 -29.41
CA LEU A 11 -12.71 2.39 -28.88
C LEU A 11 -13.77 1.52 -28.19
N THR A 12 -14.71 2.13 -27.48
CA THR A 12 -15.81 1.42 -26.82
C THR A 12 -16.98 1.10 -27.75
N GLY A 13 -17.07 1.76 -28.89
CA GLY A 13 -18.21 1.67 -29.80
C GLY A 13 -19.49 2.28 -29.21
N ALA A 14 -19.33 3.26 -28.31
CA ALA A 14 -20.42 3.91 -27.62
C ALA A 14 -21.15 4.93 -28.49
N HIS A 15 -22.43 5.17 -28.17
CA HIS A 15 -23.13 6.36 -28.66
C HIS A 15 -22.97 7.48 -27.63
N ARG A 16 -22.33 8.58 -28.01
CA ARG A 16 -22.04 9.68 -27.11
C ARG A 16 -23.17 10.70 -27.07
N PHE A 17 -23.59 11.04 -25.85
CA PHE A 17 -24.44 12.20 -25.53
C PHE A 17 -23.61 13.21 -24.74
N GLY A 18 -23.69 14.48 -25.14
CA GLY A 18 -22.81 15.54 -24.60
C GLY A 18 -21.70 15.92 -25.57
N HIS A 19 -21.17 17.13 -25.40
CA HIS A 19 -20.20 17.72 -26.34
C HIS A 19 -18.96 18.27 -25.62
N ALA A 20 -18.84 18.06 -24.29
CA ALA A 20 -17.72 18.56 -23.52
C ALA A 20 -16.43 17.84 -23.92
N ARG A 21 -15.35 18.59 -24.19
CA ARG A 21 -14.03 18.00 -24.41
C ARG A 21 -13.51 17.46 -23.09
N ALA A 22 -12.92 16.28 -23.11
CA ALA A 22 -12.32 15.65 -21.95
C ALA A 22 -11.15 14.77 -22.35
N GLU A 23 -10.12 14.78 -21.50
CA GLU A 23 -8.98 13.87 -21.55
C GLU A 23 -9.14 12.84 -20.42
N ILE A 24 -9.19 11.57 -20.76
CA ILE A 24 -9.42 10.47 -19.83
C ILE A 24 -8.09 9.84 -19.45
N GLY A 25 -7.74 9.90 -18.18
CA GLY A 25 -6.58 9.23 -17.60
C GLY A 25 -6.96 8.10 -16.63
N TRP A 26 -8.15 8.15 -16.07
CA TRP A 26 -8.58 7.23 -15.00
C TRP A 26 -9.90 6.54 -15.31
N LEU A 27 -9.91 5.22 -15.05
CA LEU A 27 -11.13 4.43 -15.12
C LEU A 27 -11.67 4.22 -13.70
N LEU A 28 -12.93 4.55 -13.48
CA LEU A 28 -13.59 4.50 -12.20
C LEU A 28 -14.78 3.53 -12.24
N THR A 29 -14.79 2.55 -11.35
CA THR A 29 -15.88 1.56 -11.18
C THR A 29 -16.50 1.58 -9.79
N ASP A 30 -15.86 2.27 -8.83
CA ASP A 30 -16.31 2.45 -7.47
C ASP A 30 -16.28 3.96 -7.11
N SER A 31 -17.43 4.52 -6.77
CA SER A 31 -17.56 5.96 -6.43
C SER A 31 -16.70 6.39 -5.24
N ARG A 32 -16.34 5.46 -4.35
CA ARG A 32 -15.47 5.69 -3.19
C ARG A 32 -14.01 5.91 -3.59
N SER A 33 -13.60 5.36 -4.73
CA SER A 33 -12.23 5.46 -5.26
C SER A 33 -12.00 6.71 -6.12
N LEU A 34 -12.93 7.66 -6.14
CA LEU A 34 -12.81 8.86 -6.95
C LEU A 34 -11.65 9.74 -6.50
N ALA A 35 -10.69 9.92 -7.41
CA ALA A 35 -9.46 10.66 -7.17
C ALA A 35 -9.30 11.87 -8.10
N PHE A 36 -9.58 11.70 -9.39
CA PHE A 36 -9.43 12.70 -10.44
C PHE A 36 -10.75 12.93 -11.16
N PRO A 37 -11.65 13.77 -10.62
CA PRO A 37 -12.99 13.94 -11.18
C PRO A 37 -12.99 14.28 -12.67
N GLU A 38 -12.17 15.24 -13.10
CA GLU A 38 -12.17 15.77 -14.47
C GLU A 38 -11.67 14.76 -15.51
N SER A 39 -10.64 13.98 -15.18
CA SER A 39 -10.05 12.98 -16.06
C SER A 39 -10.56 11.56 -15.82
N SER A 40 -11.57 11.38 -14.95
CA SER A 40 -12.19 10.09 -14.68
C SER A 40 -13.31 9.77 -15.68
N LEU A 41 -13.34 8.53 -16.10
CA LEU A 41 -14.45 7.92 -16.80
C LEU A 41 -15.11 6.88 -15.89
N PHE A 42 -16.32 7.16 -15.43
CA PHE A 42 -17.05 6.27 -14.54
C PHE A 42 -17.87 5.24 -15.31
N PHE A 43 -17.70 3.97 -15.00
CA PHE A 43 -18.48 2.86 -15.54
C PHE A 43 -19.61 2.50 -14.58
N ALA A 44 -20.85 2.74 -14.94
CA ALA A 44 -22.03 2.43 -14.14
C ALA A 44 -22.36 0.93 -14.23
N LEU A 45 -21.58 0.11 -13.53
CA LEU A 45 -21.72 -1.35 -13.55
C LEU A 45 -22.96 -1.80 -12.78
N ARG A 46 -23.66 -2.84 -13.30
CA ARG A 46 -24.73 -3.54 -12.61
C ARG A 46 -24.26 -4.88 -12.07
N SER A 47 -24.63 -5.18 -10.84
CA SER A 47 -24.37 -6.47 -10.18
C SER A 47 -25.63 -6.98 -9.48
N ARG A 48 -25.57 -8.21 -8.95
CA ARG A 48 -26.68 -8.75 -8.13
C ARG A 48 -26.94 -7.94 -6.86
N LEU A 49 -25.94 -7.21 -6.38
CA LEU A 49 -25.98 -6.47 -5.10
C LEU A 49 -26.14 -4.96 -5.26
N GLY A 50 -26.09 -4.44 -6.51
CA GLY A 50 -26.20 -2.99 -6.70
C GLY A 50 -26.18 -2.54 -8.16
N ASP A 51 -26.65 -1.30 -8.37
CA ASP A 51 -26.67 -0.61 -9.65
C ASP A 51 -25.80 0.66 -9.53
N GLY A 52 -24.76 0.74 -10.36
CA GLY A 52 -23.82 1.86 -10.41
C GLY A 52 -24.45 3.18 -10.82
N HIS A 53 -25.56 3.16 -11.57
CA HIS A 53 -26.24 4.36 -12.03
C HIS A 53 -26.73 5.26 -10.89
N LYS A 54 -27.06 4.70 -9.74
CA LYS A 54 -27.47 5.46 -8.56
C LYS A 54 -26.42 6.42 -8.01
N TYR A 55 -25.13 6.21 -8.38
CA TYR A 55 -24.03 7.06 -7.94
C TYR A 55 -23.72 8.21 -8.89
N ILE A 56 -24.32 8.27 -10.08
CA ILE A 56 -24.12 9.32 -11.07
C ILE A 56 -24.39 10.72 -10.50
N PRO A 57 -25.51 10.99 -9.81
CA PRO A 57 -25.79 12.32 -9.26
C PRO A 57 -24.74 12.76 -8.23
N ASP A 58 -24.24 11.84 -7.41
CA ASP A 58 -23.19 12.16 -6.43
C ASP A 58 -21.85 12.42 -7.12
N LEU A 59 -21.45 11.56 -8.03
CA LEU A 59 -20.21 11.72 -8.80
C LEU A 59 -20.20 13.00 -9.64
N TYR A 60 -21.34 13.36 -10.24
CA TYR A 60 -21.48 14.61 -10.99
C TYR A 60 -21.30 15.83 -10.07
N ARG A 61 -21.91 15.84 -8.88
CA ARG A 61 -21.69 16.90 -7.87
C ARG A 61 -20.22 16.98 -7.43
N ARG A 62 -19.49 15.85 -7.41
CA ARG A 62 -18.07 15.75 -7.08
C ARG A 62 -17.15 16.03 -8.26
N GLY A 63 -17.69 16.50 -9.42
CA GLY A 63 -16.92 16.97 -10.56
C GLY A 63 -16.67 15.95 -11.67
N VAL A 64 -17.13 14.70 -11.57
CA VAL A 64 -17.06 13.75 -12.69
C VAL A 64 -17.96 14.21 -13.81
N ARG A 65 -17.43 14.18 -15.04
CA ARG A 65 -18.15 14.64 -16.25
C ARG A 65 -18.26 13.57 -17.33
N ASN A 66 -17.67 12.40 -17.14
CA ASN A 66 -17.67 11.35 -18.15
C ASN A 66 -18.18 10.04 -17.56
N PHE A 67 -19.24 9.49 -18.16
CA PHE A 67 -19.94 8.33 -17.64
C PHE A 67 -20.18 7.30 -18.77
N VAL A 68 -19.93 6.03 -18.53
CA VAL A 68 -20.32 4.91 -19.37
C VAL A 68 -21.54 4.27 -18.75
N VAL A 69 -22.64 4.22 -19.50
CA VAL A 69 -23.95 3.78 -19.01
C VAL A 69 -24.63 2.84 -20.01
N ASP A 70 -25.49 1.94 -19.52
CA ASP A 70 -26.40 1.15 -20.37
C ASP A 70 -27.80 1.78 -20.48
N THR A 71 -28.07 2.78 -19.65
CA THR A 71 -29.33 3.53 -19.63
C THR A 71 -29.03 4.97 -19.28
N LEU A 72 -29.51 5.92 -20.09
CA LEU A 72 -29.34 7.33 -19.80
C LEU A 72 -30.14 7.72 -18.54
N PRO A 73 -29.57 8.60 -17.69
CA PRO A 73 -30.32 9.19 -16.58
C PRO A 73 -31.52 9.99 -17.10
N GLU A 74 -32.60 10.06 -16.30
CA GLU A 74 -33.72 10.94 -16.60
C GLU A 74 -33.24 12.40 -16.74
N ALA A 75 -33.74 13.09 -17.75
CA ALA A 75 -33.38 14.48 -18.05
C ALA A 75 -31.86 14.73 -18.18
N ALA A 76 -31.10 13.78 -18.76
CA ALA A 76 -29.65 13.86 -18.90
C ALA A 76 -29.18 15.19 -19.52
N GLU A 77 -29.86 15.70 -20.55
CA GLU A 77 -29.51 16.95 -21.22
C GLU A 77 -29.69 18.21 -20.37
N SER A 78 -30.63 18.22 -19.44
CA SER A 78 -30.92 19.37 -18.62
C SER A 78 -30.24 19.37 -17.25
N LEU A 79 -30.12 18.20 -16.61
CA LEU A 79 -29.52 18.06 -15.28
C LEU A 79 -27.99 17.89 -15.31
N TYR A 80 -27.44 17.41 -16.46
CA TYR A 80 -26.02 17.11 -16.61
C TYR A 80 -25.46 17.75 -17.91
N ALA A 81 -25.81 19.00 -18.17
CA ALA A 81 -25.55 19.69 -19.45
C ALA A 81 -24.07 19.75 -19.89
N ASP A 82 -23.14 19.71 -18.95
CA ASP A 82 -21.69 19.72 -19.18
C ASP A 82 -21.03 18.33 -19.07
N ALA A 83 -21.83 17.25 -18.98
CA ALA A 83 -21.33 15.88 -18.91
C ALA A 83 -21.39 15.17 -20.28
N ASN A 84 -20.53 14.15 -20.41
CA ASN A 84 -20.57 13.18 -21.48
C ASN A 84 -21.14 11.86 -20.96
N PHE A 85 -22.14 11.33 -21.63
CA PHE A 85 -22.63 9.98 -21.40
C PHE A 85 -22.31 9.11 -22.62
N LEU A 86 -21.57 8.06 -22.42
CA LEU A 86 -21.26 7.04 -23.41
C LEU A 86 -22.24 5.89 -23.22
N LEU A 87 -23.29 5.85 -24.04
CA LEU A 87 -24.30 4.80 -24.02
C LEU A 87 -23.76 3.55 -24.72
N VAL A 88 -23.76 2.44 -24.00
CA VAL A 88 -23.26 1.13 -24.46
C VAL A 88 -24.25 0.03 -24.08
N VAL A 89 -24.18 -1.13 -24.74
CA VAL A 89 -25.00 -2.31 -24.39
C VAL A 89 -24.62 -2.85 -23.01
N SER A 90 -23.31 -2.81 -22.67
CA SER A 90 -22.80 -3.33 -21.41
C SER A 90 -21.59 -2.50 -20.96
N PRO A 91 -21.69 -1.76 -19.86
CA PRO A 91 -20.55 -1.02 -19.30
C PRO A 91 -19.35 -1.92 -18.97
N LEU A 92 -19.58 -3.17 -18.55
CA LEU A 92 -18.51 -4.13 -18.29
C LEU A 92 -17.75 -4.50 -19.57
N GLN A 93 -18.48 -4.83 -20.65
CA GLN A 93 -17.85 -5.13 -21.93
C GLN A 93 -17.14 -3.92 -22.53
N ALA A 94 -17.67 -2.71 -22.34
CA ALA A 94 -17.01 -1.48 -22.76
C ALA A 94 -15.70 -1.26 -22.00
N LEU A 95 -15.68 -1.51 -20.68
CA LEU A 95 -14.47 -1.47 -19.85
C LEU A 95 -13.42 -2.48 -20.35
N GLN A 96 -13.83 -3.71 -20.58
CA GLN A 96 -12.97 -4.79 -21.08
C GLN A 96 -12.39 -4.46 -22.46
N ARG A 97 -13.22 -4.01 -23.39
CA ARG A 97 -12.79 -3.61 -24.74
C ARG A 97 -11.84 -2.42 -24.73
N LEU A 98 -12.10 -1.45 -23.86
CA LEU A 98 -11.20 -0.31 -23.70
C LEU A 98 -9.82 -0.75 -23.20
N ALA A 99 -9.76 -1.61 -22.20
CA ALA A 99 -8.51 -2.13 -21.67
C ALA A 99 -7.77 -3.03 -22.69
N GLU A 100 -8.49 -3.84 -23.46
CA GLU A 100 -7.94 -4.63 -24.57
C GLU A 100 -7.25 -3.71 -25.60
N ARG A 101 -7.92 -2.64 -26.03
CA ARG A 101 -7.37 -1.67 -26.98
C ARG A 101 -6.20 -0.87 -26.39
N HIS A 102 -6.25 -0.56 -25.12
CA HIS A 102 -5.12 0.04 -24.42
C HIS A 102 -3.91 -0.90 -24.41
N ARG A 103 -4.12 -2.20 -24.12
CA ARG A 103 -3.05 -3.23 -24.14
C ARG A 103 -2.36 -3.34 -25.49
N GLU A 104 -3.13 -3.31 -26.58
CA GLU A 104 -2.60 -3.40 -27.96
C GLU A 104 -1.63 -2.28 -28.33
N ALA A 105 -1.63 -1.16 -27.60
CA ALA A 105 -0.71 -0.06 -27.83
C ALA A 105 0.72 -0.34 -27.31
N PHE A 106 0.95 -1.46 -26.63
CA PHE A 106 2.24 -1.78 -25.99
C PHE A 106 2.80 -3.11 -26.51
N SER A 107 4.03 -3.08 -27.00
CA SER A 107 4.79 -4.26 -27.44
C SER A 107 5.84 -4.64 -26.39
N LEU A 108 5.39 -5.12 -25.23
CA LEU A 108 6.26 -5.53 -24.13
C LEU A 108 5.90 -6.95 -23.66
N PRO A 109 6.84 -7.70 -23.04
CA PRO A 109 6.55 -8.97 -22.43
C PRO A 109 5.50 -8.84 -21.33
N VAL A 110 4.54 -9.76 -21.29
CA VAL A 110 3.48 -9.79 -20.26
C VAL A 110 3.41 -11.17 -19.65
N ILE A 111 3.62 -11.23 -18.35
CA ILE A 111 3.46 -12.44 -17.55
C ILE A 111 2.00 -12.53 -17.09
N GLY A 112 1.28 -13.53 -17.59
CA GLY A 112 -0.07 -13.86 -17.16
C GLY A 112 -0.03 -14.98 -16.14
N ILE A 113 -0.66 -14.79 -14.98
CA ILE A 113 -0.65 -15.77 -13.88
C ILE A 113 -2.07 -16.23 -13.59
N THR A 114 -2.31 -17.55 -13.64
CA THR A 114 -3.55 -18.14 -13.14
C THR A 114 -3.28 -19.39 -12.29
N GLY A 115 -4.32 -19.88 -11.67
CA GLY A 115 -4.29 -21.04 -10.79
C GLY A 115 -5.35 -20.92 -9.70
N SER A 116 -5.48 -21.89 -8.84
CA SER A 116 -6.41 -21.85 -7.71
C SER A 116 -5.81 -21.04 -6.55
N ASN A 117 -4.61 -21.35 -6.15
CA ASN A 117 -3.88 -20.67 -5.06
C ASN A 117 -2.52 -20.15 -5.56
N GLY A 118 -1.86 -19.27 -4.79
CA GLY A 118 -0.49 -18.80 -5.06
C GLY A 118 -0.36 -17.65 -6.06
N LYS A 119 -1.36 -17.30 -6.86
CA LYS A 119 -1.29 -16.25 -7.91
C LYS A 119 -0.68 -14.93 -7.43
N THR A 120 -1.22 -14.39 -6.35
CA THR A 120 -0.75 -13.10 -5.79
C THR A 120 0.67 -13.21 -5.22
N ILE A 121 0.99 -14.33 -4.58
CA ILE A 121 2.34 -14.59 -4.06
C ILE A 121 3.34 -14.63 -5.22
N VAL A 122 3.08 -15.42 -6.24
CA VAL A 122 3.92 -15.54 -7.44
C VAL A 122 4.07 -14.19 -8.13
N LYS A 123 2.99 -13.41 -8.29
CA LYS A 123 3.04 -12.06 -8.85
C LYS A 123 3.97 -11.14 -8.06
N GLU A 124 3.81 -11.07 -6.73
CA GLU A 124 4.61 -10.19 -5.89
C GLU A 124 6.07 -10.62 -5.85
N TRP A 125 6.35 -11.92 -5.82
CA TRP A 125 7.73 -12.41 -5.82
C TRP A 125 8.40 -12.22 -7.18
N ILE A 126 7.72 -12.45 -8.30
CA ILE A 126 8.29 -12.12 -9.63
C ILE A 126 8.57 -10.61 -9.71
N TYR A 127 7.68 -9.77 -9.17
CA TYR A 127 7.95 -8.35 -9.08
C TYR A 127 9.22 -8.05 -8.26
N GLN A 128 9.41 -8.66 -7.09
CA GLN A 128 10.62 -8.50 -6.29
C GLN A 128 11.90 -8.96 -7.04
N LEU A 129 11.78 -9.98 -7.89
CA LEU A 129 12.90 -10.48 -8.68
C LEU A 129 13.25 -9.57 -9.86
N LEU A 130 12.26 -8.99 -10.55
CA LEU A 130 12.45 -8.23 -11.79
C LEU A 130 12.61 -6.72 -11.56
N ALA A 131 11.91 -6.13 -10.59
CA ALA A 131 11.88 -4.68 -10.36
C ALA A 131 13.25 -4.02 -10.12
N PRO A 132 14.27 -4.69 -9.53
CA PRO A 132 15.61 -4.10 -9.42
C PRO A 132 16.31 -3.85 -10.76
N SER A 133 15.86 -4.49 -11.86
CA SER A 133 16.49 -4.40 -13.19
C SER A 133 15.58 -3.84 -14.27
N MET A 134 14.27 -3.76 -14.04
CA MET A 134 13.26 -3.42 -15.06
C MET A 134 12.15 -2.58 -14.46
N THR A 135 11.52 -1.73 -15.29
CA THR A 135 10.29 -1.02 -14.93
C THR A 135 9.10 -1.97 -15.11
N VAL A 136 8.59 -2.48 -13.98
CA VAL A 136 7.53 -3.50 -13.96
C VAL A 136 6.18 -2.87 -13.66
N THR A 137 5.19 -3.07 -14.53
CA THR A 137 3.77 -2.79 -14.24
C THR A 137 3.09 -4.06 -13.76
N ARG A 138 2.35 -4.01 -12.65
CA ARG A 138 1.65 -5.20 -12.13
C ARG A 138 0.25 -4.91 -11.64
N SER A 139 -0.58 -5.95 -11.54
CA SER A 139 -1.90 -5.85 -10.92
C SER A 139 -1.79 -5.31 -9.49
N PRO A 140 -2.51 -4.23 -9.14
CA PRO A 140 -2.62 -3.79 -7.76
C PRO A 140 -3.33 -4.87 -6.92
N ARG A 141 -2.84 -5.15 -5.73
CA ARG A 141 -3.46 -6.12 -4.81
C ARG A 141 -3.79 -7.44 -5.54
N SER A 142 -5.03 -7.93 -5.42
CA SER A 142 -5.52 -9.13 -6.14
C SER A 142 -6.58 -8.76 -7.19
N TYR A 143 -6.29 -7.75 -8.03
CA TYR A 143 -7.15 -7.32 -9.14
C TYR A 143 -7.08 -8.34 -10.28
N ASN A 144 -7.75 -9.49 -10.08
CA ASN A 144 -7.72 -10.64 -11.00
C ASN A 144 -9.08 -11.00 -11.62
N SER A 145 -10.15 -10.23 -11.32
CA SER A 145 -11.52 -10.46 -11.80
C SER A 145 -11.79 -9.79 -13.13
N GLN A 146 -13.01 -10.02 -13.69
CA GLN A 146 -13.52 -9.39 -14.91
C GLN A 146 -13.52 -7.85 -14.88
N ILE A 147 -13.47 -7.24 -13.70
CA ILE A 147 -13.34 -5.78 -13.49
C ILE A 147 -11.91 -5.41 -13.14
N GLY A 148 -11.26 -6.18 -12.27
CA GLY A 148 -9.93 -5.87 -11.76
C GLY A 148 -8.83 -5.96 -12.82
N VAL A 149 -8.91 -6.92 -13.75
CA VAL A 149 -7.94 -7.08 -14.83
C VAL A 149 -7.93 -5.88 -15.78
N PRO A 150 -9.09 -5.40 -16.30
CA PRO A 150 -9.11 -4.16 -17.09
C PRO A 150 -8.47 -2.96 -16.39
N LEU A 151 -8.77 -2.75 -15.11
CA LEU A 151 -8.18 -1.66 -14.33
C LEU A 151 -6.67 -1.83 -14.13
N SER A 152 -6.18 -3.08 -14.03
CA SER A 152 -4.76 -3.38 -13.92
C SER A 152 -4.01 -3.10 -15.23
N VAL A 153 -4.57 -3.54 -16.35
CA VAL A 153 -3.99 -3.34 -17.69
C VAL A 153 -3.95 -1.86 -18.06
N TRP A 154 -4.93 -1.05 -17.62
CA TRP A 154 -4.95 0.40 -17.80
C TRP A 154 -3.77 1.13 -17.17
N LEU A 155 -3.05 0.51 -16.23
CA LEU A 155 -1.85 1.07 -15.61
C LEU A 155 -0.60 1.01 -16.51
N LEU A 156 -0.67 0.34 -17.66
CA LEU A 156 0.45 0.33 -18.62
C LEU A 156 0.77 1.73 -19.12
N HIS A 157 2.05 2.04 -19.23
CA HIS A 157 2.57 3.33 -19.69
C HIS A 157 3.84 3.15 -20.52
N ALA A 158 4.28 4.21 -21.18
CA ALA A 158 5.38 4.16 -22.14
C ALA A 158 6.73 3.70 -21.54
N GLN A 159 6.93 3.81 -20.23
CA GLN A 159 8.13 3.36 -19.55
C GLN A 159 8.02 1.91 -19.03
N SER A 160 6.88 1.24 -19.15
CA SER A 160 6.75 -0.17 -18.77
C SER A 160 7.61 -1.04 -19.69
N GLU A 161 8.52 -1.82 -19.09
CA GLU A 161 9.39 -2.75 -19.83
C GLU A 161 8.87 -4.18 -19.77
N ILE A 162 8.16 -4.53 -18.70
CA ILE A 162 7.48 -5.82 -18.52
C ILE A 162 6.22 -5.62 -17.66
N ALA A 163 5.20 -6.46 -17.88
CA ALA A 163 4.01 -6.43 -17.06
C ALA A 163 3.67 -7.79 -16.44
N ILE A 164 3.00 -7.78 -15.27
CA ILE A 164 2.61 -8.98 -14.54
C ILE A 164 1.13 -8.85 -14.14
N PHE A 165 0.27 -9.69 -14.71
CA PHE A 165 -1.16 -9.64 -14.43
C PHE A 165 -1.69 -10.99 -13.94
N GLU A 166 -2.54 -10.93 -12.91
CA GLU A 166 -3.27 -12.09 -12.41
C GLU A 166 -4.59 -12.27 -13.15
N ALA A 167 -4.96 -13.50 -13.50
CA ALA A 167 -6.28 -13.86 -14.03
C ALA A 167 -6.98 -14.86 -13.10
N GLY A 168 -8.12 -14.47 -12.56
CA GLY A 168 -8.99 -15.29 -11.73
C GLY A 168 -10.36 -15.45 -12.36
N ILE A 169 -10.88 -16.67 -12.35
CA ILE A 169 -12.21 -17.01 -12.85
C ILE A 169 -13.04 -17.67 -11.76
N SER A 170 -14.32 -17.43 -11.81
CA SER A 170 -15.33 -18.06 -10.96
C SER A 170 -16.33 -18.91 -11.75
N ARG A 171 -16.40 -18.75 -13.06
CA ARG A 171 -17.34 -19.47 -13.94
C ARG A 171 -16.67 -19.86 -15.25
N PRO A 172 -17.17 -20.94 -15.93
CA PRO A 172 -16.77 -21.25 -17.29
C PRO A 172 -17.03 -20.08 -18.26
N GLY A 173 -16.13 -19.91 -19.25
CA GLY A 173 -16.25 -18.90 -20.29
C GLY A 173 -15.73 -17.50 -19.89
N GLU A 174 -15.21 -17.33 -18.66
CA GLU A 174 -14.64 -16.04 -18.21
C GLU A 174 -13.20 -15.83 -18.67
N MET A 175 -12.40 -16.89 -18.86
CA MET A 175 -10.99 -16.77 -19.18
C MET A 175 -10.69 -16.20 -20.56
N PRO A 176 -11.46 -16.50 -21.64
CA PRO A 176 -11.20 -15.90 -22.95
C PRO A 176 -11.26 -14.37 -22.95
N ALA A 177 -12.17 -13.77 -22.16
CA ALA A 177 -12.25 -12.30 -22.03
C ALA A 177 -11.01 -11.75 -21.31
N LEU A 178 -10.51 -12.44 -20.29
CA LEU A 178 -9.28 -12.03 -19.59
C LEU A 178 -8.05 -12.20 -20.47
N ARG A 179 -7.97 -13.27 -21.27
CA ARG A 179 -6.91 -13.49 -22.26
C ARG A 179 -6.85 -12.35 -23.28
N ALA A 180 -7.98 -11.96 -23.84
CA ALA A 180 -8.05 -10.86 -24.80
C ALA A 180 -7.53 -9.54 -24.23
N ILE A 181 -7.76 -9.29 -22.94
CA ILE A 181 -7.31 -8.07 -22.25
C ILE A 181 -5.83 -8.14 -21.86
N ILE A 182 -5.37 -9.25 -21.29
CA ILE A 182 -4.00 -9.39 -20.78
C ILE A 182 -3.00 -9.59 -21.93
N GLN A 183 -3.37 -10.41 -22.92
CA GLN A 183 -2.51 -10.83 -24.03
C GLN A 183 -1.13 -11.26 -23.51
N PRO A 184 -1.07 -12.30 -22.65
CA PRO A 184 0.19 -12.70 -22.04
C PRO A 184 1.13 -13.33 -23.07
N THR A 185 2.42 -13.03 -22.97
CA THR A 185 3.49 -13.68 -23.73
C THR A 185 4.13 -14.81 -22.96
N ILE A 186 4.10 -14.72 -21.62
CA ILE A 186 4.60 -15.74 -20.70
C ILE A 186 3.48 -16.15 -19.76
N GLY A 187 3.17 -17.42 -19.71
CA GLY A 187 2.16 -17.98 -18.82
C GLY A 187 2.75 -18.58 -17.55
N ILE A 188 2.04 -18.48 -16.45
CA ILE A 188 2.35 -19.23 -15.21
C ILE A 188 1.08 -19.85 -14.67
N MET A 189 1.06 -21.19 -14.65
CA MET A 189 0.03 -21.99 -14.01
C MET A 189 0.50 -22.44 -12.64
N THR A 190 -0.03 -21.85 -11.55
CA THR A 190 0.45 -22.16 -10.21
C THR A 190 -0.02 -23.55 -9.75
N ASN A 191 -1.32 -23.77 -9.67
CA ASN A 191 -1.91 -25.06 -9.32
C ASN A 191 -3.39 -25.12 -9.69
N VAL A 192 -3.97 -26.32 -9.64
CA VAL A 192 -5.42 -26.56 -9.80
C VAL A 192 -5.97 -27.18 -8.53
N GLY A 193 -6.79 -26.42 -7.81
CA GLY A 193 -7.43 -26.87 -6.57
C GLY A 193 -8.94 -26.66 -6.59
N THR A 194 -9.63 -26.98 -5.51
CA THR A 194 -11.11 -27.01 -5.42
C THR A 194 -11.78 -25.64 -5.23
N ALA A 195 -11.03 -24.52 -5.15
CA ALA A 195 -11.61 -23.18 -5.07
C ALA A 195 -12.56 -22.91 -6.25
N HIS A 196 -13.80 -22.44 -6.00
CA HIS A 196 -14.86 -22.19 -7.01
C HIS A 196 -15.28 -23.44 -7.81
N GLN A 197 -15.08 -24.65 -7.29
CA GLN A 197 -15.41 -25.90 -7.99
C GLN A 197 -16.93 -26.04 -8.26
N GLU A 198 -17.76 -25.42 -7.48
CA GLU A 198 -19.23 -25.46 -7.62
C GLU A 198 -19.73 -25.04 -9.00
N ASN A 199 -18.98 -24.21 -9.70
CA ASN A 199 -19.36 -23.67 -11.01
C ASN A 199 -18.80 -24.48 -12.18
N PHE A 200 -17.99 -25.53 -11.92
CA PHE A 200 -17.36 -26.38 -12.93
C PHE A 200 -17.79 -27.83 -12.75
N SER A 201 -18.03 -28.52 -13.86
CA SER A 201 -18.50 -29.91 -13.84
C SER A 201 -17.41 -30.88 -13.41
N SER A 202 -16.13 -30.52 -13.63
CA SER A 202 -14.97 -31.33 -13.25
C SER A 202 -13.71 -30.49 -13.02
N MET A 203 -12.69 -31.06 -12.36
CA MET A 203 -11.37 -30.44 -12.21
C MET A 203 -10.66 -30.27 -13.55
N GLU A 204 -10.90 -31.20 -14.49
CA GLU A 204 -10.35 -31.11 -15.85
C GLU A 204 -10.91 -29.92 -16.62
N GLU A 205 -12.24 -29.74 -16.60
CA GLU A 205 -12.89 -28.59 -17.23
C GLU A 205 -12.32 -27.29 -16.71
N LYS A 206 -12.19 -27.16 -15.39
CA LYS A 206 -11.60 -25.99 -14.74
C LYS A 206 -10.13 -25.78 -15.10
N CYS A 207 -9.37 -26.85 -15.19
CA CYS A 207 -7.95 -26.80 -15.62
C CYS A 207 -7.86 -26.31 -17.07
N LEU A 208 -8.65 -26.86 -17.99
CA LEU A 208 -8.67 -26.44 -19.38
C LEU A 208 -9.12 -24.99 -19.56
N GLU A 209 -10.14 -24.54 -18.80
CA GLU A 209 -10.57 -23.14 -18.79
C GLU A 209 -9.43 -22.22 -18.36
N LYS A 210 -8.67 -22.58 -17.31
CA LYS A 210 -7.50 -21.81 -16.86
C LYS A 210 -6.36 -21.83 -17.87
N LEU A 211 -6.07 -22.97 -18.49
CA LEU A 211 -5.04 -23.11 -19.51
C LEU A 211 -5.33 -22.27 -20.75
N SER A 212 -6.59 -21.99 -21.07
CA SER A 212 -6.96 -21.14 -22.21
C SER A 212 -6.47 -19.69 -22.11
N LEU A 213 -6.01 -19.24 -20.93
CA LEU A 213 -5.31 -17.96 -20.78
C LEU A 213 -4.01 -17.92 -21.61
N PHE A 214 -3.41 -19.07 -21.83
CA PHE A 214 -2.05 -19.21 -22.36
C PHE A 214 -2.01 -19.64 -23.84
N ASP A 215 -3.14 -19.79 -24.49
CA ASP A 215 -3.19 -20.30 -25.88
C ASP A 215 -2.22 -19.60 -26.83
N ASP A 216 -2.03 -18.27 -26.64
CA ASP A 216 -1.18 -17.43 -27.49
C ASP A 216 0.19 -17.11 -26.85
N CYS A 217 0.54 -17.72 -25.69
CA CYS A 217 1.81 -17.47 -25.02
C CYS A 217 2.99 -18.17 -25.75
N GLU A 218 4.15 -17.51 -25.70
CA GLU A 218 5.43 -18.06 -26.16
C GLU A 218 5.95 -19.15 -25.23
N ALA A 219 5.70 -19.02 -23.93
CA ALA A 219 6.14 -19.96 -22.91
C ALA A 219 5.12 -20.13 -21.78
N LEU A 220 5.08 -21.32 -21.19
CA LEU A 220 4.22 -21.66 -20.05
C LEU A 220 5.04 -22.35 -18.94
N VAL A 221 5.14 -21.68 -17.80
CA VAL A 221 5.71 -22.22 -16.56
C VAL A 221 4.63 -22.99 -15.78
N TYR A 222 4.93 -24.22 -15.41
CA TYR A 222 4.04 -25.08 -14.63
C TYR A 222 4.81 -26.17 -13.87
N LYS A 223 4.16 -26.83 -12.91
CA LYS A 223 4.71 -27.99 -12.21
C LYS A 223 4.44 -29.25 -13.05
N ALA A 224 5.50 -29.87 -13.59
CA ALA A 224 5.39 -31.07 -14.43
C ALA A 224 4.96 -32.32 -13.64
N ASP A 225 5.14 -32.30 -12.33
CA ASP A 225 4.72 -33.38 -11.42
C ASP A 225 3.24 -33.29 -11.01
N ASP A 226 2.47 -32.29 -11.49
CA ASP A 226 1.02 -32.17 -11.24
C ASP A 226 0.23 -33.01 -12.26
N ASP A 227 -0.42 -34.08 -11.79
CA ASP A 227 -1.14 -35.04 -12.63
C ASP A 227 -2.34 -34.38 -13.36
N THR A 228 -2.99 -33.42 -12.75
CA THR A 228 -4.15 -32.72 -13.35
C THR A 228 -3.68 -31.86 -14.52
N ILE A 229 -2.65 -31.05 -14.32
CA ILE A 229 -2.08 -30.21 -15.38
C ILE A 229 -1.50 -31.07 -16.49
N LYS A 230 -0.75 -32.11 -16.15
CA LYS A 230 -0.19 -33.07 -17.10
C LYS A 230 -1.24 -33.75 -17.99
N THR A 231 -2.38 -34.09 -17.43
CA THR A 231 -3.49 -34.70 -18.18
C THR A 231 -4.19 -33.70 -19.09
N CYS A 232 -4.29 -32.43 -18.68
CA CYS A 232 -5.01 -31.40 -19.42
C CYS A 232 -4.18 -30.75 -20.54
N LEU A 233 -2.86 -30.59 -20.34
CA LEU A 233 -1.98 -29.90 -21.28
C LEU A 233 -2.07 -30.41 -22.74
N PRO A 234 -2.08 -31.74 -23.03
CA PRO A 234 -2.19 -32.23 -24.39
C PRO A 234 -3.53 -31.90 -25.08
N ARG A 235 -4.54 -31.48 -24.29
CA ARG A 235 -5.88 -31.09 -24.74
C ARG A 235 -6.08 -29.59 -24.82
N ALA A 236 -5.12 -28.82 -24.31
CA ALA A 236 -5.12 -27.33 -24.38
C ALA A 236 -4.66 -26.89 -25.78
N ALA A 237 -5.09 -25.70 -26.20
CA ALA A 237 -4.69 -25.09 -27.46
C ALA A 237 -3.32 -24.39 -27.41
N PHE A 238 -2.52 -24.67 -26.40
CA PHE A 238 -1.19 -24.08 -26.22
C PHE A 238 -0.17 -24.71 -27.17
N HIS A 239 0.62 -23.86 -27.85
CA HIS A 239 1.62 -24.28 -28.84
C HIS A 239 3.03 -23.73 -28.58
N GLY A 240 3.24 -22.98 -27.51
CA GLY A 240 4.52 -22.40 -27.14
C GLY A 240 5.45 -23.38 -26.41
N HIS A 241 6.51 -22.84 -25.80
CA HIS A 241 7.49 -23.61 -25.04
C HIS A 241 6.93 -24.02 -23.66
N LEU A 242 6.97 -25.30 -23.36
CA LEU A 242 6.60 -25.83 -22.06
C LEU A 242 7.78 -25.75 -21.08
N LEU A 243 7.74 -24.85 -20.12
CA LEU A 243 8.74 -24.67 -19.07
C LEU A 243 8.31 -25.42 -17.78
N GLY A 244 8.11 -26.73 -17.92
CA GLY A 244 7.80 -27.57 -16.78
C GLY A 244 8.97 -27.68 -15.81
N TRP A 245 8.70 -27.48 -14.51
CA TRP A 245 9.67 -27.79 -13.49
C TRP A 245 9.30 -29.08 -12.75
N SER A 246 10.31 -29.84 -12.35
CA SER A 246 10.13 -31.15 -11.70
C SER A 246 11.23 -31.42 -10.68
N CYS A 247 10.85 -32.11 -9.61
CA CYS A 247 11.78 -32.71 -8.65
C CYS A 247 12.08 -34.20 -8.98
N GLN A 248 11.40 -34.79 -9.96
CA GLN A 248 11.44 -36.22 -10.27
C GLN A 248 12.03 -36.52 -11.65
N GLN A 249 11.81 -35.60 -12.62
CA GLN A 249 12.18 -35.78 -14.03
C GLN A 249 13.44 -34.99 -14.33
N ALA A 250 14.59 -35.69 -14.52
CA ALA A 250 15.87 -35.02 -14.76
C ALA A 250 15.98 -34.34 -16.14
N ASP A 251 15.09 -34.66 -17.06
CA ASP A 251 14.99 -34.10 -18.42
C ASP A 251 13.99 -32.94 -18.49
N ALA A 252 13.37 -32.54 -17.35
CA ALA A 252 12.49 -31.40 -17.29
C ALA A 252 13.25 -30.08 -17.62
N PRO A 253 12.64 -29.13 -18.31
CA PRO A 253 13.24 -27.82 -18.61
C PRO A 253 13.84 -27.09 -17.40
N LEU A 254 13.25 -27.25 -16.21
CA LEU A 254 13.88 -26.90 -14.93
C LEU A 254 13.80 -28.10 -13.99
N TYR A 255 14.94 -28.74 -13.78
CA TYR A 255 15.06 -29.88 -12.86
C TYR A 255 15.62 -29.45 -11.52
N ILE A 256 14.89 -29.69 -10.44
CA ILE A 256 15.35 -29.48 -9.07
C ILE A 256 16.05 -30.74 -8.61
N SER A 257 17.37 -30.76 -8.76
CA SER A 257 18.21 -31.96 -8.53
C SER A 257 18.40 -32.27 -7.05
N ARG A 258 18.28 -31.27 -6.19
CA ARG A 258 18.38 -31.40 -4.72
C ARG A 258 17.52 -30.37 -4.04
N MET A 259 16.85 -30.77 -2.96
CA MET A 259 16.12 -29.90 -2.08
C MET A 259 16.44 -30.26 -0.63
N GLN A 260 17.00 -29.31 0.11
CA GLN A 260 17.33 -29.49 1.53
C GLN A 260 16.69 -28.38 2.35
N ARG A 261 15.93 -28.78 3.34
CA ARG A 261 15.27 -27.86 4.27
C ARG A 261 15.98 -27.82 5.60
N ASN A 262 16.14 -26.65 6.15
CA ASN A 262 16.45 -26.43 7.55
C ASN A 262 15.37 -25.54 8.17
N ASP A 263 15.60 -25.06 9.39
CA ASP A 263 14.60 -24.32 10.15
C ASP A 263 14.28 -22.93 9.59
N ALA A 264 15.20 -22.35 8.78
CA ALA A 264 15.13 -20.97 8.34
C ALA A 264 14.93 -20.84 6.82
N PHE A 265 15.40 -21.80 6.03
CA PHE A 265 15.36 -21.72 4.56
C PHE A 265 15.34 -23.11 3.91
N THR A 266 14.96 -23.14 2.65
CA THR A 266 15.10 -24.30 1.78
C THR A 266 16.18 -24.03 0.76
N HIS A 267 17.23 -24.86 0.77
CA HIS A 267 18.28 -24.87 -0.27
C HIS A 267 17.85 -25.74 -1.43
N ILE A 268 17.95 -25.23 -2.66
CA ILE A 268 17.70 -25.96 -3.89
C ILE A 268 18.90 -25.88 -4.83
N ASP A 269 19.29 -27.03 -5.39
CA ASP A 269 20.18 -27.11 -6.55
C ASP A 269 19.32 -27.40 -7.79
N TYR A 270 19.57 -26.70 -8.89
CA TYR A 270 18.76 -26.84 -10.09
C TYR A 270 19.60 -26.91 -11.37
N ILE A 271 19.00 -27.52 -12.38
CA ILE A 271 19.54 -27.57 -13.76
C ILE A 271 18.44 -26.99 -14.65
N TYR A 272 18.75 -25.90 -15.35
CA TYR A 272 17.83 -25.25 -16.29
C TYR A 272 18.33 -25.46 -17.71
N HIS A 273 17.57 -26.20 -18.53
CA HIS A 273 17.90 -26.55 -19.92
C HIS A 273 17.39 -25.49 -20.93
N GLY A 274 16.50 -24.60 -20.50
CA GLY A 274 15.85 -23.61 -21.38
C GLY A 274 14.93 -24.24 -22.43
N PRO A 275 14.22 -23.44 -23.21
CA PRO A 275 13.28 -23.93 -24.21
C PRO A 275 13.95 -24.50 -25.47
N GLU A 276 15.20 -24.16 -25.78
CA GLU A 276 15.90 -24.51 -27.04
C GLU A 276 17.02 -25.56 -26.86
N GLY A 277 17.17 -26.10 -25.66
CA GLY A 277 18.19 -27.15 -25.38
C GLY A 277 19.64 -26.65 -25.46
N HIS A 278 19.88 -25.35 -25.22
CA HIS A 278 21.22 -24.79 -25.09
C HIS A 278 21.95 -25.30 -23.84
N ASP A 279 23.23 -25.02 -23.71
CA ASP A 279 24.06 -25.46 -22.57
C ASP A 279 23.33 -25.26 -21.25
N ALA A 280 23.17 -26.33 -20.49
CA ALA A 280 22.41 -26.34 -19.26
C ALA A 280 23.01 -25.37 -18.23
N THR A 281 22.21 -24.47 -17.70
CA THR A 281 22.58 -23.60 -16.59
C THR A 281 22.42 -24.37 -15.28
N ILE A 282 23.53 -24.65 -14.60
CA ILE A 282 23.52 -25.24 -13.25
C ILE A 282 23.58 -24.11 -12.25
N GLY A 283 22.66 -24.11 -11.28
CA GLY A 283 22.59 -23.09 -10.26
C GLY A 283 22.08 -23.62 -8.92
N ALA A 284 22.18 -22.77 -7.91
CA ALA A 284 21.64 -23.04 -6.59
C ALA A 284 20.97 -21.77 -6.05
N ALA A 285 19.98 -21.93 -5.19
CA ALA A 285 19.31 -20.82 -4.52
C ALA A 285 18.85 -21.22 -3.12
N ASP A 286 18.92 -20.25 -2.19
CA ASP A 286 18.33 -20.35 -0.87
C ASP A 286 16.98 -19.63 -0.88
N LEU A 287 15.92 -20.34 -0.52
CA LEU A 287 14.57 -19.81 -0.44
C LEU A 287 14.26 -19.53 1.03
N PRO A 288 13.90 -18.31 1.44
CA PRO A 288 13.61 -17.98 2.84
C PRO A 288 12.27 -18.56 3.32
N PHE A 289 11.91 -19.75 2.81
CA PHE A 289 10.65 -20.44 3.08
C PHE A 289 10.93 -21.93 3.30
N THR A 290 10.11 -22.56 4.16
CA THR A 290 10.27 -23.98 4.49
C THR A 290 9.02 -24.82 4.23
N ASP A 291 7.87 -24.17 3.95
CA ASP A 291 6.62 -24.83 3.60
C ASP A 291 6.54 -25.19 2.10
N ASP A 292 5.82 -26.27 1.79
CA ASP A 292 5.71 -26.77 0.43
C ASP A 292 5.09 -25.77 -0.54
N ALA A 293 4.05 -25.03 -0.11
CA ALA A 293 3.35 -24.10 -0.98
C ALA A 293 4.22 -22.88 -1.34
N SER A 294 4.96 -22.32 -0.38
CA SER A 294 5.89 -21.22 -0.62
C SER A 294 7.08 -21.67 -1.47
N VAL A 295 7.63 -22.85 -1.22
CA VAL A 295 8.72 -23.41 -2.03
C VAL A 295 8.25 -23.64 -3.47
N GLU A 296 7.07 -24.20 -3.68
CA GLU A 296 6.48 -24.40 -5.01
C GLU A 296 6.29 -23.06 -5.74
N ASN A 297 5.70 -22.06 -5.08
CA ASN A 297 5.54 -20.74 -5.65
C ASN A 297 6.89 -20.06 -5.99
N ALA A 298 7.91 -20.24 -5.15
CA ALA A 298 9.24 -19.71 -5.41
C ALA A 298 9.92 -20.40 -6.62
N ILE A 299 9.70 -21.69 -6.82
CA ILE A 299 10.22 -22.40 -7.99
C ILE A 299 9.52 -21.93 -9.29
N HIS A 300 8.22 -21.63 -9.26
CA HIS A 300 7.55 -20.98 -10.40
C HIS A 300 8.21 -19.63 -10.74
N CYS A 301 8.53 -18.84 -9.70
CA CYS A 301 9.20 -17.55 -9.89
C CYS A 301 10.63 -17.71 -10.43
N LEU A 302 11.37 -18.71 -9.95
CA LEU A 302 12.70 -19.07 -10.45
C LEU A 302 12.66 -19.40 -11.93
N ALA A 303 11.73 -20.28 -12.35
CA ALA A 303 11.57 -20.68 -13.75
C ALA A 303 11.26 -19.48 -14.67
N ALA A 304 10.34 -18.62 -14.25
CA ALA A 304 9.98 -17.42 -14.99
C ALA A 304 11.13 -16.41 -15.08
N ALA A 305 11.88 -16.20 -13.99
CA ALA A 305 13.01 -15.28 -13.95
C ALA A 305 14.19 -15.77 -14.81
N LEU A 306 14.46 -17.07 -14.83
CA LEU A 306 15.44 -17.67 -15.73
C LEU A 306 15.04 -17.51 -17.20
N TYR A 307 13.77 -17.70 -17.52
CA TYR A 307 13.25 -17.47 -18.87
C TYR A 307 13.34 -15.98 -19.28
N CYS A 308 13.16 -15.08 -18.35
CA CYS A 308 13.39 -13.64 -18.54
C CYS A 308 14.89 -13.24 -18.56
N HIS A 309 15.80 -14.19 -18.64
CA HIS A 309 17.25 -14.01 -18.76
C HIS A 309 17.91 -13.28 -17.57
N LEU A 310 17.33 -13.35 -16.36
CA LEU A 310 18.05 -12.85 -15.18
C LEU A 310 19.32 -13.69 -14.94
N PRO A 311 20.49 -13.04 -14.74
CA PRO A 311 21.72 -13.76 -14.48
C PRO A 311 21.62 -14.65 -13.23
N ALA A 312 22.04 -15.91 -13.31
CA ALA A 312 21.87 -16.89 -12.24
C ALA A 312 22.48 -16.43 -10.89
N GLY A 313 23.60 -15.71 -10.91
CA GLY A 313 24.24 -15.19 -9.70
C GLY A 313 23.41 -14.10 -9.01
N GLU A 314 22.83 -13.17 -9.77
CA GLU A 314 21.91 -12.16 -9.24
C GLU A 314 20.60 -12.79 -8.76
N LEU A 315 20.09 -13.77 -9.49
CA LEU A 315 18.85 -14.46 -9.19
C LEU A 315 18.96 -15.19 -7.85
N ALA A 316 20.06 -15.89 -7.57
CA ALA A 316 20.29 -16.57 -6.30
C ALA A 316 20.23 -15.58 -5.10
N GLU A 317 20.85 -14.42 -5.24
CA GLU A 317 20.82 -13.39 -4.20
C GLU A 317 19.42 -12.80 -4.01
N ARG A 318 18.69 -12.54 -5.11
CA ARG A 318 17.31 -12.02 -5.05
C ARG A 318 16.34 -13.05 -4.48
N MET A 319 16.49 -14.33 -4.83
CA MET A 319 15.67 -15.42 -4.27
C MET A 319 15.82 -15.53 -2.75
N ARG A 320 17.04 -15.35 -2.24
CA ARG A 320 17.32 -15.35 -0.80
C ARG A 320 16.66 -14.18 -0.05
N ARG A 321 16.38 -13.07 -0.74
CA ARG A 321 15.77 -11.86 -0.18
C ARG A 321 14.27 -11.78 -0.38
N LEU A 322 13.62 -12.80 -0.92
CA LEU A 322 12.17 -12.79 -1.09
C LEU A 322 11.46 -12.59 0.25
N GLU A 323 10.59 -11.62 0.30
CA GLU A 323 9.80 -11.31 1.48
C GLU A 323 8.44 -12.02 1.44
N PRO A 324 7.95 -12.52 2.60
CA PRO A 324 6.59 -13.04 2.69
C PRO A 324 5.57 -11.99 2.25
N VAL A 325 4.60 -12.41 1.47
CA VAL A 325 3.46 -11.54 1.12
C VAL A 325 2.52 -11.49 2.32
N ALA A 326 2.28 -10.31 2.85
CA ALA A 326 1.43 -10.11 4.02
C ALA A 326 0.07 -10.80 3.88
N MET A 327 -0.40 -11.42 4.99
CA MET A 327 -1.67 -12.15 5.09
C MET A 327 -1.77 -13.45 4.24
N ARG A 328 -0.62 -14.14 3.98
CA ARG A 328 -0.57 -15.44 3.28
C ARG A 328 0.41 -16.38 4.00
N LEU A 329 -0.07 -17.25 4.92
CA LEU A 329 0.73 -18.17 5.75
C LEU A 329 1.93 -17.49 6.44
N GLU A 330 1.78 -16.22 6.81
CA GLU A 330 2.82 -15.44 7.46
C GLU A 330 3.00 -15.92 8.90
N VAL A 331 4.23 -16.33 9.24
CA VAL A 331 4.55 -16.80 10.60
C VAL A 331 5.20 -15.68 11.40
N LYS A 332 4.63 -15.38 12.56
CA LYS A 332 5.14 -14.36 13.50
C LYS A 332 5.21 -14.91 14.91
N GLN A 333 6.12 -14.38 15.71
CA GLN A 333 6.03 -14.56 17.15
C GLN A 333 4.82 -13.78 17.68
N GLY A 334 3.99 -14.45 18.44
CA GLY A 334 2.84 -13.89 19.10
C GLY A 334 3.14 -13.49 20.55
N VAL A 335 2.20 -12.72 21.12
CA VAL A 335 2.24 -12.39 22.56
C VAL A 335 2.17 -13.66 23.41
N ARG A 336 2.67 -13.60 24.64
CA ARG A 336 2.56 -14.68 25.66
C ARG A 336 3.04 -16.05 25.14
N GLY A 337 4.17 -16.08 24.42
CA GLY A 337 4.77 -17.32 23.91
C GLY A 337 4.07 -17.99 22.74
N CYS A 338 3.01 -17.40 22.19
CA CYS A 338 2.30 -17.93 21.03
C CYS A 338 3.14 -17.84 19.74
N ILE A 339 2.91 -18.78 18.81
CA ILE A 339 3.28 -18.64 17.41
C ILE A 339 2.01 -18.35 16.61
N LEU A 340 2.03 -17.26 15.84
CA LEU A 340 0.94 -16.88 14.97
C LEU A 340 1.22 -17.31 13.54
N ILE A 341 0.24 -17.91 12.91
CA ILE A 341 0.19 -18.19 11.48
C ILE A 341 -0.96 -17.36 10.92
N ASN A 342 -0.62 -16.29 10.21
CA ASN A 342 -1.63 -15.39 9.65
C ASN A 342 -1.90 -15.73 8.18
N ASP A 343 -3.12 -16.20 7.90
CA ASP A 343 -3.62 -16.48 6.55
C ASP A 343 -5.06 -15.93 6.39
N SER A 344 -5.24 -14.65 6.71
CA SER A 344 -6.54 -14.00 6.86
C SER A 344 -7.09 -13.32 5.60
N TYR A 345 -6.65 -13.73 4.41
CA TYR A 345 -7.08 -13.09 3.15
C TYR A 345 -8.15 -13.88 2.39
N ASN A 346 -8.05 -15.19 2.37
CA ASN A 346 -8.97 -16.09 1.66
C ASN A 346 -9.39 -17.24 2.55
N SER A 347 -10.67 -17.60 2.54
CA SER A 347 -11.18 -18.70 3.34
C SER A 347 -11.98 -19.64 2.43
N ASP A 348 -11.33 -20.64 1.87
CA ASP A 348 -11.90 -21.79 1.20
C ASP A 348 -11.39 -23.10 1.83
N VAL A 349 -12.08 -24.21 1.57
CA VAL A 349 -11.82 -25.51 2.21
C VAL A 349 -10.39 -26.02 1.95
N ASN A 350 -9.87 -25.84 0.74
CA ASN A 350 -8.54 -26.31 0.38
C ASN A 350 -7.45 -25.45 1.02
N SER A 351 -7.62 -24.12 0.95
CA SER A 351 -6.65 -23.24 1.60
C SER A 351 -6.65 -23.39 3.11
N LEU A 352 -7.78 -23.81 3.70
CA LEU A 352 -7.87 -24.17 5.11
C LEU A 352 -7.09 -25.46 5.41
N ASP A 353 -7.23 -26.50 4.57
CA ASP A 353 -6.48 -27.77 4.76
C ASP A 353 -4.96 -27.53 4.68
N ILE A 354 -4.51 -26.75 3.70
CA ILE A 354 -3.09 -26.36 3.56
C ILE A 354 -2.61 -25.62 4.81
N ALA A 355 -3.39 -24.66 5.31
CA ALA A 355 -3.02 -23.87 6.48
C ALA A 355 -3.01 -24.70 7.77
N LEU A 356 -3.94 -25.64 7.91
CA LEU A 356 -3.98 -26.59 9.03
C LEU A 356 -2.82 -27.58 8.99
N ASP A 357 -2.48 -28.11 7.81
CA ASP A 357 -1.31 -28.98 7.63
C ASP A 357 0.00 -28.24 7.98
N PHE A 358 0.13 -27.00 7.53
CA PHE A 358 1.26 -26.15 7.86
C PHE A 358 1.35 -25.89 9.37
N MET A 359 0.25 -25.55 10.05
CA MET A 359 0.20 -25.38 11.50
C MET A 359 0.61 -26.65 12.24
N HIS A 360 0.10 -27.81 11.82
CA HIS A 360 0.38 -29.11 12.43
C HIS A 360 1.88 -29.46 12.35
N ARG A 361 2.49 -29.35 11.17
CA ARG A 361 3.93 -29.61 10.98
C ARG A 361 4.79 -28.67 11.82
N ARG A 362 4.44 -27.38 11.87
CA ARG A 362 5.20 -26.37 12.60
C ARG A 362 5.10 -26.52 14.11
N HIS A 363 3.98 -27.00 14.60
CA HIS A 363 3.79 -27.30 16.01
C HIS A 363 4.78 -28.35 16.49
N PHE A 364 4.97 -29.44 15.77
CA PHE A 364 5.90 -30.52 16.11
C PHE A 364 7.38 -30.17 15.86
N ALA A 365 7.68 -29.35 14.84
CA ALA A 365 9.06 -28.94 14.55
C ALA A 365 9.63 -28.02 15.65
N ALA A 366 8.79 -27.19 16.25
CA ALA A 366 9.20 -26.28 17.31
C ALA A 366 9.53 -27.01 18.62
N ASP A 367 8.85 -28.11 18.91
CA ASP A 367 9.12 -28.92 20.12
C ASP A 367 10.45 -29.69 20.06
N SER A 368 10.98 -29.93 18.87
CA SER A 368 12.22 -30.71 18.68
C SER A 368 13.52 -29.90 18.78
N GLN A 369 13.46 -28.56 18.78
CA GLN A 369 14.63 -27.71 18.60
C GLN A 369 15.05 -26.85 19.83
N GLN A 370 14.23 -26.75 20.85
CA GLN A 370 14.55 -26.00 22.06
C GLN A 370 14.20 -26.80 23.33
N PRO A 371 15.16 -27.61 23.80
CA PRO A 371 14.93 -28.50 24.97
C PRO A 371 14.62 -27.75 26.29
N ASP A 372 14.89 -26.45 26.37
CA ASP A 372 14.67 -25.60 27.56
C ASP A 372 13.35 -24.81 27.57
N GLN A 373 12.52 -24.89 26.51
CA GLN A 373 11.19 -24.30 26.51
C GLN A 373 10.14 -25.38 26.85
N LEU A 374 9.15 -25.01 27.66
CA LEU A 374 8.00 -25.86 27.93
C LEU A 374 7.31 -26.25 26.61
N PRO A 375 6.92 -27.50 26.38
CA PRO A 375 6.25 -27.93 25.18
C PRO A 375 4.96 -27.14 24.99
N ARG A 376 4.73 -26.63 23.76
CA ARG A 376 3.48 -25.96 23.43
C ARG A 376 2.33 -26.92 23.53
N THR A 377 1.31 -26.55 24.30
CA THR A 377 0.27 -27.50 24.71
C THR A 377 -0.95 -27.50 23.83
N ALA A 378 -1.13 -26.49 22.93
CA ALA A 378 -2.37 -26.31 22.19
C ALA A 378 -2.17 -25.78 20.76
N GLN A 379 -3.06 -26.19 19.87
CA GLN A 379 -3.24 -25.63 18.53
C GLN A 379 -4.60 -24.94 18.47
N THR A 380 -4.61 -23.62 18.33
CA THR A 380 -5.81 -22.81 18.23
C THR A 380 -6.07 -22.37 16.80
N LEU A 381 -7.26 -22.61 16.29
CA LEU A 381 -7.75 -22.09 15.02
C LEU A 381 -8.74 -20.96 15.24
N ILE A 382 -8.48 -19.79 14.68
CA ILE A 382 -9.45 -18.69 14.57
C ILE A 382 -9.96 -18.69 13.14
N LEU A 383 -11.24 -19.01 12.91
CA LEU A 383 -11.82 -19.22 11.61
C LEU A 383 -13.07 -18.37 11.38
N SER A 384 -13.13 -17.63 10.27
CA SER A 384 -14.37 -16.95 9.84
C SER A 384 -15.32 -17.88 9.12
N ASP A 385 -16.51 -17.39 8.77
CA ASP A 385 -17.36 -18.06 7.78
C ASP A 385 -16.59 -18.29 6.48
N ILE A 386 -16.80 -19.45 5.86
CA ILE A 386 -16.26 -19.83 4.56
C ILE A 386 -17.28 -19.42 3.50
N LEU A 387 -16.96 -18.35 2.78
CA LEU A 387 -17.85 -17.76 1.79
C LEU A 387 -17.70 -18.42 0.42
N GLN A 388 -18.80 -18.48 -0.34
CA GLN A 388 -18.83 -18.93 -1.75
C GLN A 388 -18.28 -20.37 -1.98
N SER A 389 -18.50 -21.28 -1.05
CA SER A 389 -18.05 -22.68 -1.17
C SER A 389 -18.89 -23.49 -2.16
N GLY A 390 -20.14 -23.09 -2.41
CA GLY A 390 -21.12 -23.84 -3.20
C GLY A 390 -21.60 -25.15 -2.57
N ILE A 391 -21.10 -25.45 -1.37
CA ILE A 391 -21.47 -26.62 -0.59
C ILE A 391 -22.54 -26.20 0.43
N PRO A 392 -23.60 -26.99 0.65
CA PRO A 392 -24.55 -26.71 1.73
C PRO A 392 -23.85 -26.56 3.07
N ALA A 393 -24.18 -25.53 3.87
CA ALA A 393 -23.47 -25.17 5.09
C ALA A 393 -23.24 -26.36 6.06
N THR A 394 -24.24 -27.23 6.22
CA THR A 394 -24.12 -28.41 7.08
C THR A 394 -23.05 -29.38 6.59
N GLU A 395 -22.97 -29.64 5.30
CA GLU A 395 -21.96 -30.52 4.70
C GLU A 395 -20.57 -29.86 4.72
N LEU A 396 -20.51 -28.55 4.43
CA LEU A 396 -19.28 -27.76 4.50
C LEU A 396 -18.66 -27.84 5.88
N TYR A 397 -19.42 -27.48 6.93
CA TYR A 397 -18.86 -27.45 8.29
C TYR A 397 -18.65 -28.83 8.89
N ARG A 398 -19.33 -29.87 8.38
CA ARG A 398 -18.98 -31.26 8.72
C ARG A 398 -17.57 -31.62 8.25
N ARG A 399 -17.22 -31.28 6.98
CA ARG A 399 -15.85 -31.48 6.44
C ARG A 399 -14.84 -30.63 7.21
N VAL A 400 -15.16 -29.38 7.53
CA VAL A 400 -14.28 -28.53 8.35
C VAL A 400 -14.04 -29.13 9.72
N ALA A 401 -15.07 -29.69 10.38
CA ALA A 401 -14.94 -30.34 11.68
C ALA A 401 -14.07 -31.60 11.62
N GLU A 402 -14.17 -32.39 10.54
CA GLU A 402 -13.30 -33.54 10.29
C GLU A 402 -11.84 -33.11 10.14
N MET A 403 -11.57 -32.04 9.35
CA MET A 403 -10.24 -31.48 9.16
C MET A 403 -9.66 -30.91 10.46
N VAL A 404 -10.43 -30.14 11.22
CA VAL A 404 -10.07 -29.58 12.53
C VAL A 404 -9.62 -30.70 13.49
N THR A 405 -10.39 -31.78 13.55
CA THR A 405 -10.08 -32.93 14.42
C THR A 405 -8.88 -33.72 13.88
N GLY A 406 -8.85 -34.00 12.58
CA GLY A 406 -7.78 -34.79 11.94
C GLY A 406 -6.41 -34.12 11.97
N ARG A 407 -6.35 -32.78 12.02
CA ARG A 407 -5.10 -32.00 12.09
C ARG A 407 -4.70 -31.61 13.52
N GLY A 408 -5.40 -32.12 14.55
CA GLY A 408 -4.99 -31.95 15.94
C GLY A 408 -5.29 -30.57 16.54
N VAL A 409 -6.21 -29.81 15.96
CA VAL A 409 -6.68 -28.55 16.57
C VAL A 409 -7.35 -28.84 17.88
N THR A 410 -6.89 -28.17 18.95
CA THR A 410 -7.42 -28.35 20.31
C THR A 410 -8.45 -27.29 20.70
N HIS A 411 -8.38 -26.11 20.07
CA HIS A 411 -9.26 -25.00 20.37
C HIS A 411 -9.70 -24.31 19.07
N LEU A 412 -11.02 -24.15 18.86
CA LEU A 412 -11.61 -23.43 17.73
C LEU A 412 -12.29 -22.16 18.22
N ILE A 413 -11.96 -21.04 17.57
CA ILE A 413 -12.64 -19.76 17.74
C ILE A 413 -13.31 -19.45 16.41
N GLY A 414 -14.64 -19.62 16.33
CA GLY A 414 -15.44 -19.35 15.12
C GLY A 414 -15.98 -17.92 15.12
N VAL A 415 -15.90 -17.23 13.99
CA VAL A 415 -16.41 -15.86 13.81
C VAL A 415 -17.31 -15.80 12.61
N GLY A 416 -18.59 -15.53 12.81
CA GLY A 416 -19.62 -15.43 11.79
C GLY A 416 -20.88 -16.22 12.12
N SER A 417 -21.92 -15.98 11.38
CA SER A 417 -23.24 -16.57 11.63
C SER A 417 -23.33 -18.03 11.20
N GLU A 418 -22.69 -18.40 10.08
CA GLU A 418 -22.77 -19.76 9.53
C GLU A 418 -21.97 -20.76 10.36
N ILE A 419 -20.72 -20.43 10.70
CA ILE A 419 -19.88 -21.28 11.54
C ILE A 419 -20.45 -21.38 12.96
N SER A 420 -21.05 -20.30 13.47
CA SER A 420 -21.73 -20.31 14.79
C SER A 420 -22.96 -21.22 14.78
N ALA A 421 -23.75 -21.24 13.72
CA ALA A 421 -24.88 -22.13 13.57
C ALA A 421 -24.46 -23.62 13.53
N ALA A 422 -23.26 -23.91 13.02
CA ALA A 422 -22.70 -25.25 12.92
C ALA A 422 -21.93 -25.70 14.19
N HIS A 423 -21.97 -24.95 15.29
CA HIS A 423 -21.19 -25.18 16.50
C HIS A 423 -21.25 -26.61 17.05
N SER A 424 -22.37 -27.32 16.91
CA SER A 424 -22.57 -28.68 17.39
C SER A 424 -21.71 -29.74 16.68
N LEU A 425 -21.22 -29.45 15.47
CA LEU A 425 -20.40 -30.37 14.67
C LEU A 425 -18.94 -30.47 15.18
N PHE A 426 -18.47 -29.50 15.92
CA PHE A 426 -17.09 -29.46 16.40
C PHE A 426 -16.94 -30.10 17.79
N ASN A 427 -16.02 -31.05 17.93
CA ASN A 427 -15.76 -31.80 19.17
C ASN A 427 -14.45 -31.38 19.86
N VAL A 428 -14.10 -30.07 19.75
CA VAL A 428 -12.91 -29.46 20.38
C VAL A 428 -13.37 -28.37 21.36
N LYS A 429 -12.45 -27.84 22.18
CA LYS A 429 -12.72 -26.60 22.93
C LYS A 429 -13.13 -25.52 21.93
N LYS A 430 -14.21 -24.82 22.17
CA LYS A 430 -14.77 -23.92 21.13
C LYS A 430 -15.45 -22.70 21.72
N HIS A 431 -15.30 -21.57 21.00
CA HIS A 431 -16.01 -20.33 21.24
C HIS A 431 -16.49 -19.76 19.90
N PHE A 432 -17.65 -19.12 19.89
CA PHE A 432 -18.24 -18.55 18.67
C PHE A 432 -18.69 -17.12 18.90
N PHE A 433 -18.46 -16.27 17.89
CA PHE A 433 -18.77 -14.85 17.92
C PHE A 433 -19.51 -14.45 16.63
N SER A 434 -20.40 -13.48 16.73
CA SER A 434 -21.13 -12.96 15.56
C SER A 434 -20.21 -12.28 14.54
N ASP A 435 -19.19 -11.61 15.04
CA ASP A 435 -18.25 -10.79 14.25
C ASP A 435 -16.93 -10.60 14.98
N THR A 436 -15.96 -10.00 14.29
CA THR A 436 -14.61 -9.74 14.82
C THR A 436 -14.63 -8.76 16.01
N ALA A 437 -15.50 -7.75 16.01
CA ALA A 437 -15.57 -6.80 17.10
C ALA A 437 -16.02 -7.47 18.43
N ALA A 438 -16.97 -8.40 18.36
CA ALA A 438 -17.42 -9.18 19.51
C ALA A 438 -16.29 -10.06 20.08
N LEU A 439 -15.47 -10.68 19.20
CA LEU A 439 -14.30 -11.45 19.65
C LEU A 439 -13.26 -10.54 20.32
N LEU A 440 -12.91 -9.38 19.73
CA LEU A 440 -11.92 -8.45 20.30
C LEU A 440 -12.35 -7.92 21.66
N GLN A 441 -13.65 -7.66 21.88
CA GLN A 441 -14.20 -7.16 23.15
C GLN A 441 -14.34 -8.25 24.22
N SER A 442 -14.32 -9.54 23.84
CA SER A 442 -14.56 -10.66 24.76
C SER A 442 -13.46 -10.91 25.79
N GLY A 443 -12.24 -10.40 25.56
CA GLY A 443 -11.04 -10.72 26.34
C GLY A 443 -10.52 -12.16 26.12
N LEU A 444 -11.13 -12.96 25.26
CA LEU A 444 -10.72 -14.36 25.03
C LEU A 444 -9.30 -14.45 24.46
N LEU A 445 -8.93 -13.51 23.55
CA LEU A 445 -7.61 -13.46 22.95
C LEU A 445 -6.49 -13.26 24.00
N ASP A 446 -6.80 -12.64 25.14
CA ASP A 446 -5.83 -12.42 26.23
C ASP A 446 -5.56 -13.69 27.05
N THR A 447 -6.37 -14.72 26.90
CA THR A 447 -6.19 -16.02 27.55
C THR A 447 -5.28 -16.97 26.78
N LEU A 448 -4.96 -16.66 25.52
CA LEU A 448 -4.10 -17.48 24.66
C LEU A 448 -2.64 -17.30 25.08
N HIS A 449 -1.95 -18.41 25.37
CA HIS A 449 -0.54 -18.44 25.78
C HIS A 449 0.12 -19.77 25.42
N ASP A 450 1.39 -19.74 25.06
CA ASP A 450 2.23 -20.92 24.77
C ASP A 450 1.60 -21.91 23.77
N GLU A 451 0.91 -21.39 22.75
CA GLU A 451 0.19 -22.18 21.74
C GLU A 451 0.49 -21.70 20.31
N THR A 452 0.20 -22.58 19.35
CA THR A 452 0.24 -22.21 17.93
C THR A 452 -1.14 -21.76 17.49
N VAL A 453 -1.27 -20.52 17.01
CA VAL A 453 -2.54 -19.89 16.62
C VAL A 453 -2.56 -19.66 15.12
N LEU A 454 -3.47 -20.35 14.42
CA LEU A 454 -3.76 -20.09 13.01
C LEU A 454 -4.94 -19.12 12.90
N ILE A 455 -4.72 -18.00 12.20
CA ILE A 455 -5.73 -16.99 11.92
C ILE A 455 -6.13 -17.13 10.46
N LYS A 456 -7.35 -17.62 10.19
CA LYS A 456 -7.87 -17.92 8.86
C LYS A 456 -9.24 -17.27 8.67
N GLY A 457 -9.31 -16.21 7.85
CA GLY A 457 -10.54 -15.46 7.68
C GLY A 457 -10.79 -15.00 6.26
N ALA A 458 -12.05 -14.90 5.88
CA ALA A 458 -12.46 -14.23 4.65
C ALA A 458 -12.37 -12.71 4.83
N ARG A 459 -12.02 -12.01 3.76
CA ARG A 459 -11.74 -10.56 3.73
C ARG A 459 -12.78 -9.67 4.44
N PRO A 460 -14.12 -9.92 4.35
CA PRO A 460 -15.11 -9.08 5.04
C PRO A 460 -15.05 -9.12 6.57
N PHE A 461 -14.32 -10.09 7.15
CA PHE A 461 -14.22 -10.25 8.60
C PHE A 461 -13.08 -9.46 9.25
N ASN A 462 -12.19 -8.81 8.47
CA ASN A 462 -11.09 -7.95 8.93
C ASN A 462 -10.21 -8.60 10.02
N PHE A 463 -9.77 -9.85 9.79
CA PHE A 463 -8.99 -10.64 10.76
C PHE A 463 -7.57 -10.11 11.00
N GLU A 464 -7.11 -9.14 10.20
CA GLU A 464 -5.90 -8.36 10.45
C GLU A 464 -5.91 -7.68 11.84
N GLN A 465 -7.07 -7.30 12.36
CA GLN A 465 -7.20 -6.73 13.71
C GLN A 465 -6.86 -7.77 14.79
N ILE A 466 -7.28 -9.02 14.60
CA ILE A 466 -6.94 -10.15 15.49
C ILE A 466 -5.45 -10.43 15.43
N ALA A 467 -4.89 -10.49 14.21
CA ALA A 467 -3.46 -10.70 14.00
C ALA A 467 -2.61 -9.59 14.63
N ALA A 468 -3.03 -8.34 14.54
CA ALA A 468 -2.35 -7.20 15.17
C ALA A 468 -2.35 -7.29 16.71
N GLN A 469 -3.46 -7.72 17.34
CA GLN A 469 -3.55 -7.88 18.80
C GLN A 469 -2.70 -9.03 19.33
N LEU A 470 -2.59 -10.12 18.57
CA LEU A 470 -1.85 -11.32 18.99
C LEU A 470 -0.37 -11.30 18.61
N SER A 471 0.07 -10.44 17.67
CA SER A 471 1.47 -10.40 17.22
C SER A 471 2.41 -9.89 18.31
N LEU A 472 3.51 -10.62 18.55
CA LEU A 472 4.60 -10.14 19.38
C LEU A 472 5.31 -9.01 18.59
N ARG A 473 5.34 -7.82 19.18
CA ARG A 473 6.09 -6.71 18.62
C ARG A 473 7.57 -6.89 18.97
N ALA A 474 8.43 -7.07 17.99
CA ALA A 474 9.87 -7.27 18.20
C ALA A 474 10.54 -6.08 18.90
N HIS A 475 9.96 -4.86 18.76
CA HIS A 475 10.23 -3.70 19.59
C HIS A 475 8.96 -3.33 20.35
N ALA A 476 9.08 -3.18 21.66
CA ALA A 476 7.97 -2.75 22.50
C ALA A 476 7.47 -1.35 22.15
N THR A 477 8.36 -0.50 21.55
CA THR A 477 8.02 0.85 21.08
C THR A 477 7.74 0.85 19.59
N THR A 478 6.54 1.31 19.21
CA THR A 478 6.07 1.36 17.82
C THR A 478 5.39 2.69 17.52
N LEU A 479 5.56 3.17 16.29
CA LEU A 479 4.75 4.24 15.73
C LEU A 479 3.64 3.58 14.87
N GLU A 480 2.43 3.63 15.35
CA GLU A 480 1.25 3.14 14.65
C GLU A 480 0.76 4.24 13.70
N VAL A 481 0.60 3.91 12.41
CA VAL A 481 0.21 4.86 11.36
C VAL A 481 -1.10 4.41 10.73
N ASN A 482 -2.13 5.23 10.88
CA ASN A 482 -3.47 5.00 10.34
C ASN A 482 -3.58 5.59 8.93
N LEU A 483 -3.55 4.73 7.91
CA LEU A 483 -3.64 5.16 6.50
C LEU A 483 -5.06 5.57 6.10
N GLU A 484 -6.10 5.07 6.78
CA GLU A 484 -7.48 5.50 6.55
C GLU A 484 -7.68 6.92 7.07
N ALA A 485 -7.22 7.22 8.29
CA ALA A 485 -7.24 8.57 8.83
C ALA A 485 -6.49 9.57 7.93
N LEU A 486 -5.36 9.17 7.36
CA LEU A 486 -4.64 9.98 6.37
C LEU A 486 -5.53 10.29 5.16
N ALA A 487 -6.20 9.26 4.62
CA ALA A 487 -7.09 9.41 3.47
C ALA A 487 -8.30 10.31 3.78
N ASP A 488 -8.86 10.20 4.98
CA ASP A 488 -9.96 11.04 5.45
C ASP A 488 -9.52 12.50 5.57
N ASN A 489 -8.31 12.77 6.06
CA ASN A 489 -7.76 14.13 6.12
C ASN A 489 -7.56 14.71 4.71
N VAL A 490 -7.08 13.92 3.74
CA VAL A 490 -7.03 14.34 2.33
C VAL A 490 -8.43 14.70 1.82
N ALA A 491 -9.42 13.86 2.10
CA ALA A 491 -10.81 14.11 1.69
C ALA A 491 -11.38 15.37 2.35
N TYR A 492 -11.08 15.59 3.63
CA TYR A 492 -11.46 16.81 4.35
C TYR A 492 -10.91 18.06 3.65
N TYR A 493 -9.60 18.12 3.36
CA TYR A 493 -9.01 19.26 2.67
C TYR A 493 -9.47 19.40 1.23
N ARG A 494 -9.75 18.31 0.54
CA ARG A 494 -10.36 18.36 -0.81
C ARG A 494 -11.75 18.98 -0.82
N SER A 495 -12.49 18.86 0.27
CA SER A 495 -13.84 19.44 0.35
C SER A 495 -13.85 20.97 0.27
N PHE A 496 -12.72 21.64 0.51
CA PHE A 496 -12.56 23.08 0.36
C PHE A 496 -12.21 23.50 -1.09
N LEU A 497 -11.78 22.55 -1.92
CA LEU A 497 -11.21 22.86 -3.23
C LEU A 497 -12.26 22.79 -4.34
N GLN A 498 -12.04 23.61 -5.37
CA GLN A 498 -12.74 23.41 -6.62
C GLN A 498 -12.23 22.12 -7.30
N PRO A 499 -13.05 21.45 -8.14
CA PRO A 499 -12.65 20.22 -8.83
C PRO A 499 -11.37 20.38 -9.68
N SER A 500 -11.11 21.58 -10.22
CA SER A 500 -9.93 21.89 -11.03
C SER A 500 -8.66 22.16 -10.21
N THR A 501 -8.79 22.43 -8.90
CA THR A 501 -7.64 22.76 -8.06
C THR A 501 -6.88 21.51 -7.69
N LYS A 502 -5.61 21.45 -8.10
CA LYS A 502 -4.69 20.35 -7.81
C LYS A 502 -4.19 20.37 -6.36
N MET A 503 -3.78 19.22 -5.87
CA MET A 503 -3.24 19.09 -4.53
C MET A 503 -1.84 18.52 -4.54
N VAL A 504 -0.91 19.20 -3.84
CA VAL A 504 0.41 18.68 -3.48
C VAL A 504 0.37 18.23 -2.03
N CYS A 505 0.76 16.99 -1.73
CA CYS A 505 0.91 16.49 -0.37
C CYS A 505 2.40 16.44 0.01
N MET A 506 2.71 16.97 1.20
CA MET A 506 4.08 17.01 1.71
C MET A 506 4.45 15.68 2.36
N VAL A 507 5.44 14.96 1.81
CA VAL A 507 5.95 13.67 2.31
C VAL A 507 7.44 13.70 2.64
N LYS A 508 8.01 14.90 2.81
CA LYS A 508 9.41 15.12 3.19
C LYS A 508 9.72 14.61 4.60
N ALA A 509 10.97 14.43 4.93
CA ALA A 509 11.45 13.94 6.23
C ALA A 509 10.77 12.61 6.61
N SER A 510 10.84 11.63 5.69
CA SER A 510 10.17 10.33 5.85
C SER A 510 8.67 10.48 6.17
N ALA A 511 7.96 11.33 5.40
CA ALA A 511 6.55 11.67 5.61
C ALA A 511 6.28 12.11 7.07
N TYR A 512 7.05 13.12 7.53
CA TYR A 512 7.02 13.60 8.91
C TYR A 512 7.24 12.50 9.94
N GLY A 513 8.17 11.59 9.66
CA GLY A 513 8.48 10.46 10.52
C GLY A 513 7.54 9.26 10.42
N ALA A 514 6.45 9.35 9.67
CA ALA A 514 5.45 8.28 9.53
C ALA A 514 5.84 7.19 8.51
N GLY A 515 6.91 7.39 7.71
CA GLY A 515 7.36 6.48 6.66
C GLY A 515 6.85 6.89 5.27
N SER A 516 7.78 7.22 4.36
CA SER A 516 7.47 7.87 3.08
C SER A 516 6.74 6.98 2.09
N ILE A 517 7.11 5.70 2.00
CA ILE A 517 6.65 4.81 0.92
C ILE A 517 5.16 4.47 1.06
N GLU A 518 4.71 4.01 2.23
CA GLU A 518 3.32 3.61 2.48
C GLU A 518 2.37 4.81 2.43
N ILE A 519 2.82 5.95 2.96
CA ILE A 519 2.08 7.22 2.88
C ILE A 519 1.96 7.64 1.41
N ALA A 520 3.05 7.65 0.64
CA ALA A 520 3.04 8.03 -0.76
C ALA A 520 2.16 7.11 -1.62
N ARG A 521 2.19 5.79 -1.37
CA ARG A 521 1.29 4.82 -2.03
C ARG A 521 -0.17 5.13 -1.73
N THR A 522 -0.50 5.36 -0.45
CA THR A 522 -1.87 5.70 -0.04
C THR A 522 -2.33 7.00 -0.73
N LEU A 523 -1.48 8.02 -0.76
CA LEU A 523 -1.79 9.29 -1.42
C LEU A 523 -1.96 9.14 -2.93
N GLN A 524 -1.09 8.36 -3.59
CA GLN A 524 -1.22 8.04 -5.01
C GLN A 524 -2.51 7.27 -5.30
N ASP A 525 -2.87 6.26 -4.48
CA ASP A 525 -4.11 5.49 -4.62
C ASP A 525 -5.36 6.36 -4.38
N ARG A 526 -5.22 7.45 -3.63
CA ARG A 526 -6.27 8.47 -3.43
C ARG A 526 -6.20 9.60 -4.47
N GLY A 527 -5.30 9.48 -5.44
CA GLY A 527 -5.19 10.38 -6.59
C GLY A 527 -4.74 11.79 -6.24
N VAL A 528 -3.77 11.90 -5.38
CA VAL A 528 -3.08 13.17 -5.15
C VAL A 528 -2.22 13.51 -6.36
N ASP A 529 -2.32 14.75 -6.86
CA ASP A 529 -1.66 15.16 -8.11
C ASP A 529 -0.14 15.17 -8.00
N TYR A 530 0.37 15.70 -6.88
CA TYR A 530 1.79 15.84 -6.61
C TYR A 530 2.14 15.42 -5.19
N LEU A 531 3.32 14.82 -5.05
CA LEU A 531 4.00 14.69 -3.77
C LEU A 531 5.14 15.71 -3.71
N ALA A 532 5.50 16.18 -2.52
CA ALA A 532 6.64 17.06 -2.35
C ALA A 532 7.57 16.53 -1.26
N VAL A 533 8.84 16.43 -1.60
CA VAL A 533 9.93 16.00 -0.73
C VAL A 533 10.98 17.09 -0.59
N ALA A 534 11.89 16.95 0.37
CA ALA A 534 12.91 17.96 0.60
C ALA A 534 14.06 17.84 -0.42
N VAL A 535 14.60 16.65 -0.62
CA VAL A 535 15.82 16.39 -1.41
C VAL A 535 15.58 15.32 -2.48
N ALA A 536 16.46 15.27 -3.47
CA ALA A 536 16.34 14.34 -4.59
C ALA A 536 16.38 12.86 -4.17
N ASP A 537 17.13 12.52 -3.13
CA ASP A 537 17.24 11.13 -2.64
C ASP A 537 15.91 10.59 -2.12
N GLU A 538 15.13 11.41 -1.39
CA GLU A 538 13.76 11.05 -0.97
C GLU A 538 12.87 10.80 -2.19
N GLY A 539 12.97 11.64 -3.22
CA GLY A 539 12.22 11.47 -4.47
C GLY A 539 12.60 10.20 -5.23
N ALA A 540 13.89 9.90 -5.31
CA ALA A 540 14.41 8.69 -5.95
C ALA A 540 13.97 7.43 -5.19
N GLU A 541 13.94 7.46 -3.86
CA GLU A 541 13.40 6.37 -3.04
C GLU A 541 11.94 6.08 -3.37
N LEU A 542 11.11 7.12 -3.45
CA LEU A 542 9.70 6.98 -3.85
C LEU A 542 9.55 6.42 -5.27
N ARG A 543 10.37 6.87 -6.23
CA ARG A 543 10.36 6.33 -7.59
C ARG A 543 10.73 4.85 -7.63
N ARG A 544 11.80 4.42 -6.90
CA ARG A 544 12.18 3.01 -6.76
C ARG A 544 11.07 2.17 -6.12
N ALA A 545 10.29 2.77 -5.24
CA ALA A 545 9.11 2.13 -4.62
C ALA A 545 7.87 2.09 -5.54
N GLY A 546 7.97 2.56 -6.80
CA GLY A 546 6.90 2.51 -7.80
C GLY A 546 5.89 3.67 -7.72
N ILE A 547 6.26 4.79 -7.11
CA ILE A 547 5.42 6.00 -7.12
C ILE A 547 5.53 6.69 -8.48
N THR A 548 4.40 6.92 -9.14
CA THR A 548 4.30 7.54 -10.48
C THR A 548 3.74 8.96 -10.46
N SER A 549 3.10 9.41 -9.37
CA SER A 549 2.64 10.80 -9.20
C SER A 549 3.77 11.80 -9.41
N GLY A 550 3.46 13.05 -9.80
CA GLY A 550 4.47 14.12 -9.86
C GLY A 550 5.20 14.27 -8.53
N ILE A 551 6.53 14.42 -8.54
CA ILE A 551 7.32 14.61 -7.32
C ILE A 551 8.09 15.92 -7.43
N LEU A 552 7.76 16.85 -6.53
CA LEU A 552 8.38 18.16 -6.42
C LEU A 552 9.51 18.12 -5.38
N ILE A 553 10.71 18.59 -5.78
CA ILE A 553 11.88 18.68 -4.92
C ILE A 553 12.03 20.11 -4.39
N MET A 554 11.93 20.29 -3.07
CA MET A 554 11.90 21.61 -2.43
C MET A 554 13.28 22.21 -2.18
N ASN A 555 14.34 21.41 -2.09
CA ASN A 555 15.72 21.86 -1.91
C ASN A 555 16.64 21.10 -2.87
N PRO A 556 16.58 21.39 -4.19
CA PRO A 556 17.46 20.73 -5.15
C PRO A 556 18.91 21.19 -4.98
N GLU A 557 19.83 20.24 -4.98
CA GLU A 557 21.27 20.46 -4.90
C GLU A 557 21.93 20.22 -6.26
N GLU A 558 22.97 21.00 -6.61
CA GLU A 558 23.68 20.87 -7.89
C GLU A 558 24.28 19.47 -8.10
N GLY A 559 24.74 18.82 -7.02
CA GLY A 559 25.27 17.46 -7.06
C GLY A 559 24.23 16.37 -7.38
N ALA A 560 22.95 16.69 -7.27
CA ALA A 560 21.85 15.75 -7.47
C ALA A 560 21.12 15.90 -8.83
N PHE A 561 21.60 16.74 -9.75
CA PHE A 561 20.87 16.99 -11.01
C PHE A 561 20.72 15.74 -11.86
N ASN A 562 21.69 14.85 -11.92
CA ASN A 562 21.56 13.58 -12.62
C ASN A 562 20.43 12.73 -12.03
N THR A 563 20.29 12.70 -10.70
CA THR A 563 19.19 12.01 -10.02
C THR A 563 17.82 12.64 -10.38
N LEU A 564 17.75 13.99 -10.49
CA LEU A 564 16.52 14.65 -10.92
C LEU A 564 16.11 14.19 -12.33
N PHE A 565 17.05 14.13 -13.24
CA PHE A 565 16.78 13.72 -14.64
C PHE A 565 16.44 12.24 -14.75
N GLU A 566 17.25 11.38 -14.12
CA GLU A 566 17.05 9.92 -14.14
C GLU A 566 15.67 9.50 -13.59
N TYR A 567 15.26 10.11 -12.48
CA TYR A 567 14.00 9.75 -11.80
C TYR A 567 12.82 10.67 -12.16
N ASN A 568 13.00 11.59 -13.12
CA ASN A 568 11.98 12.56 -13.50
C ASN A 568 11.37 13.30 -12.30
N LEU A 569 12.24 13.93 -11.51
CA LEU A 569 11.87 14.68 -10.31
C LEU A 569 11.85 16.18 -10.64
N GLU A 570 10.80 16.89 -10.28
CA GLU A 570 10.54 18.26 -10.68
C GLU A 570 11.09 19.25 -9.62
N PRO A 571 12.25 19.91 -9.83
CA PRO A 571 12.85 20.76 -8.82
C PRO A 571 12.20 22.14 -8.70
N GLU A 572 12.16 22.73 -7.49
CA GLU A 572 11.99 24.17 -7.36
C GLU A 572 13.23 24.94 -7.85
N VAL A 573 13.00 26.09 -8.44
CA VAL A 573 14.06 27.02 -8.86
C VAL A 573 13.82 28.37 -8.18
N TYR A 574 14.77 28.80 -7.38
CA TYR A 574 14.62 29.94 -6.48
C TYR A 574 15.72 31.03 -6.68
N SER A 575 16.68 30.81 -7.55
CA SER A 575 17.76 31.78 -7.80
C SER A 575 18.35 31.63 -9.19
N PHE A 576 18.96 32.72 -9.74
CA PHE A 576 19.65 32.67 -11.03
C PHE A 576 20.82 31.68 -11.03
N ARG A 577 21.54 31.54 -9.92
CA ARG A 577 22.65 30.58 -9.81
C ARG A 577 22.15 29.15 -10.07
N LEU A 578 21.06 28.77 -9.39
CA LEU A 578 20.45 27.43 -9.54
C LEU A 578 19.86 27.25 -10.95
N LEU A 579 19.17 28.27 -11.47
CA LEU A 579 18.60 28.29 -12.83
C LEU A 579 19.68 28.01 -13.88
N GLU A 580 20.78 28.77 -13.86
CA GLU A 580 21.88 28.61 -14.81
C GLU A 580 22.61 27.29 -14.69
N ALA A 581 22.79 26.80 -13.46
CA ALA A 581 23.42 25.50 -13.21
C ALA A 581 22.55 24.36 -13.79
N LEU A 582 21.23 24.42 -13.55
CA LEU A 582 20.28 23.40 -14.02
C LEU A 582 20.13 23.45 -15.56
N ILE A 583 20.10 24.65 -16.18
CA ILE A 583 20.09 24.80 -17.65
C ILE A 583 21.32 24.12 -18.24
N ARG A 584 22.53 24.47 -17.77
CA ARG A 584 23.78 23.86 -18.25
C ARG A 584 23.82 22.35 -18.09
N ALA A 585 23.31 21.83 -16.97
CA ALA A 585 23.25 20.39 -16.73
C ALA A 585 22.27 19.69 -17.70
N ALA A 586 21.09 20.26 -17.93
CA ALA A 586 20.11 19.71 -18.84
C ALA A 586 20.60 19.78 -20.31
N GLU A 587 21.20 20.90 -20.72
CA GLU A 587 21.80 21.05 -22.06
C GLU A 587 22.92 20.01 -22.29
N LYS A 588 23.79 19.77 -21.30
CA LYS A 588 24.84 18.75 -21.37
C LYS A 588 24.31 17.36 -21.61
N GLU A 589 23.18 17.02 -21.02
CA GLU A 589 22.49 15.73 -21.20
C GLU A 589 21.54 15.70 -22.40
N GLY A 590 21.46 16.81 -23.18
CA GLY A 590 20.56 16.94 -24.33
C GLY A 590 19.07 16.98 -23.97
N ILE A 591 18.75 17.32 -22.72
CA ILE A 591 17.38 17.37 -22.19
C ILE A 591 16.72 18.68 -22.62
N GLN A 592 15.48 18.59 -23.11
CA GLN A 592 14.64 19.74 -23.47
C GLN A 592 13.34 19.70 -22.67
N SER A 593 12.82 20.88 -22.35
CA SER A 593 11.53 21.08 -21.67
C SER A 593 11.40 20.34 -20.32
N PHE A 594 12.52 20.22 -19.56
CA PHE A 594 12.47 19.60 -18.25
C PHE A 594 11.62 20.43 -17.28
N PRO A 595 10.62 19.83 -16.60
CA PRO A 595 9.68 20.58 -15.78
C PRO A 595 10.33 21.14 -14.52
N VAL A 596 10.11 22.42 -14.23
CA VAL A 596 10.61 23.10 -13.04
C VAL A 596 9.52 23.96 -12.40
N HIS A 597 9.64 24.20 -11.09
CA HIS A 597 8.70 25.02 -10.32
C HIS A 597 9.38 26.31 -9.86
N ILE A 598 8.92 27.45 -10.38
CA ILE A 598 9.52 28.76 -10.08
C ILE A 598 9.03 29.26 -8.72
N LYS A 599 9.95 29.55 -7.82
CA LYS A 599 9.62 30.07 -6.50
C LYS A 599 9.82 31.57 -6.39
N LEU A 600 8.81 32.25 -5.86
CA LEU A 600 8.84 33.70 -5.58
C LEU A 600 8.90 33.97 -4.09
N ASP A 601 9.74 34.89 -3.67
CA ASP A 601 9.75 35.38 -2.29
C ASP A 601 8.86 36.61 -2.14
N THR A 602 7.70 36.42 -1.52
CA THR A 602 6.73 37.49 -1.30
C THR A 602 6.75 38.01 0.15
N GLY A 603 7.79 37.70 0.91
CA GLY A 603 7.97 38.22 2.26
C GLY A 603 8.29 37.20 3.33
N MET A 604 8.61 35.96 2.95
CA MET A 604 9.14 34.93 3.87
C MET A 604 10.64 35.05 4.08
N HIS A 605 11.36 35.61 3.09
CA HIS A 605 12.80 35.84 3.09
C HIS A 605 13.64 34.58 3.33
N ARG A 606 13.17 33.45 2.74
CA ARG A 606 13.88 32.16 2.85
C ARG A 606 14.50 31.77 1.53
N LEU A 607 13.72 31.56 0.47
CA LEU A 607 14.13 31.22 -0.89
C LEU A 607 13.13 31.81 -1.87
N GLY A 608 13.57 32.21 -3.07
CA GLY A 608 12.70 32.65 -4.16
C GLY A 608 13.22 33.92 -4.84
N PHE A 609 12.81 34.12 -6.10
CA PHE A 609 13.05 35.35 -6.83
C PHE A 609 12.20 36.50 -6.28
N HIS A 610 12.81 37.70 -6.25
CA HIS A 610 12.09 38.87 -5.76
C HIS A 610 11.07 39.37 -6.80
N PRO A 611 9.76 39.41 -6.47
CA PRO A 611 8.70 39.64 -7.46
C PRO A 611 8.73 41.01 -8.14
N LEU A 612 9.32 42.04 -7.52
CA LEU A 612 9.38 43.39 -8.08
C LEU A 612 10.64 43.70 -8.89
N THR A 613 11.77 43.07 -8.55
CA THR A 613 13.06 43.46 -9.12
C THR A 613 13.64 42.43 -10.06
N GLU A 614 13.34 41.13 -9.89
CA GLU A 614 13.99 40.05 -10.64
C GLU A 614 13.12 39.45 -11.75
N MET A 615 11.79 39.73 -11.77
CA MET A 615 10.86 39.14 -12.76
C MET A 615 11.24 39.43 -14.21
N PRO A 616 11.62 40.67 -14.63
CA PRO A 616 11.97 40.92 -16.03
C PRO A 616 13.16 40.09 -16.50
N GLN A 617 14.20 39.97 -15.67
CA GLN A 617 15.38 39.17 -15.98
C GLN A 617 15.06 37.65 -15.98
N LEU A 618 14.25 37.21 -15.07
CA LEU A 618 13.82 35.80 -15.00
C LEU A 618 13.02 35.41 -16.24
N ILE A 619 12.07 36.23 -16.65
CA ILE A 619 11.25 36.00 -17.82
C ILE A 619 12.12 35.99 -19.10
N ASP A 620 13.02 36.96 -19.22
CA ASP A 620 13.94 37.04 -20.37
C ASP A 620 14.79 35.76 -20.44
N ARG A 621 15.36 35.33 -19.32
CA ARG A 621 16.24 34.14 -19.27
C ARG A 621 15.48 32.85 -19.59
N LEU A 622 14.28 32.67 -19.07
CA LEU A 622 13.44 31.50 -19.33
C LEU A 622 12.98 31.42 -20.78
N ARG A 623 12.79 32.55 -21.47
CA ARG A 623 12.44 32.61 -22.86
C ARG A 623 13.57 32.27 -23.83
N HIS A 624 14.82 32.52 -23.42
CA HIS A 624 16.02 32.30 -24.23
C HIS A 624 16.76 31.01 -23.89
N GLN A 625 16.00 29.94 -23.62
CA GLN A 625 16.51 28.58 -23.38
C GLN A 625 15.40 27.55 -23.64
N ASP A 626 15.74 26.34 -24.08
CA ASP A 626 14.82 25.23 -24.34
C ASP A 626 14.96 24.06 -23.40
N ALA A 627 15.95 24.09 -22.49
CA ALA A 627 16.27 23.00 -21.59
C ALA A 627 15.21 22.80 -20.50
N LEU A 628 14.67 23.91 -19.96
CA LEU A 628 13.72 23.89 -18.84
C LEU A 628 12.36 24.44 -19.24
N LEU A 629 11.29 23.85 -18.70
CA LEU A 629 9.91 24.28 -18.86
C LEU A 629 9.31 24.68 -17.52
N PRO A 630 8.95 25.96 -17.28
CA PRO A 630 8.24 26.34 -16.08
C PRO A 630 6.88 25.63 -15.99
N ARG A 631 6.74 24.67 -15.10
CA ARG A 631 5.52 23.92 -14.83
C ARG A 631 4.58 24.68 -13.90
N SER A 632 5.13 25.29 -12.87
CA SER A 632 4.38 26.10 -11.92
C SER A 632 5.15 27.31 -11.45
N VAL A 633 4.44 28.23 -10.84
CA VAL A 633 5.00 29.35 -10.08
C VAL A 633 4.31 29.42 -8.72
N PHE A 634 5.09 29.58 -7.66
CA PHE A 634 4.54 29.54 -6.31
C PHE A 634 5.28 30.43 -5.30
N SER A 635 4.59 30.72 -4.22
CA SER A 635 5.13 31.35 -3.01
C SER A 635 4.62 30.64 -1.75
N HIS A 636 4.84 31.20 -0.59
CA HIS A 636 4.42 30.59 0.68
C HIS A 636 3.89 31.63 1.65
N PHE A 637 2.69 31.43 2.17
CA PHE A 637 2.15 32.28 3.23
C PHE A 637 2.94 32.10 4.53
N VAL A 638 3.21 33.24 5.21
CA VAL A 638 3.97 33.28 6.46
C VAL A 638 3.05 33.15 7.67
N GLY A 639 1.90 33.81 7.63
CA GLY A 639 0.98 33.93 8.78
C GLY A 639 -0.46 33.58 8.42
N SER A 640 -0.69 32.57 7.56
CA SER A 640 -2.03 32.12 7.19
C SER A 640 -2.79 31.41 8.31
N ASP A 641 -2.12 31.05 9.40
CA ASP A 641 -2.64 30.37 10.59
C ASP A 641 -3.32 31.32 11.60
N SER A 642 -3.11 32.64 11.51
CA SER A 642 -3.72 33.61 12.42
C SER A 642 -4.38 34.80 11.69
N PRO A 643 -5.58 35.23 12.11
CA PRO A 643 -6.21 36.44 11.62
C PRO A 643 -5.39 37.72 11.82
N ASP A 644 -4.52 37.74 12.82
CA ASP A 644 -3.67 38.91 13.12
C ASP A 644 -2.74 39.27 11.95
N PHE A 645 -2.45 38.31 11.09
CA PHE A 645 -1.55 38.47 9.93
C PHE A 645 -2.28 38.54 8.58
N ASP A 646 -3.60 38.72 8.56
CA ASP A 646 -4.39 38.77 7.32
C ASP A 646 -3.93 39.90 6.40
N SER A 647 -3.65 41.09 6.93
CA SER A 647 -3.17 42.21 6.14
C SER A 647 -1.80 41.94 5.50
N PHE A 648 -0.95 41.16 6.16
CA PHE A 648 0.33 40.73 5.60
C PHE A 648 0.12 39.65 4.53
N SER A 649 -0.75 38.66 4.78
CA SER A 649 -1.11 37.61 3.83
C SER A 649 -1.73 38.20 2.55
N ASP A 650 -2.54 39.27 2.69
CA ASP A 650 -3.08 40.04 1.55
C ASP A 650 -1.97 40.69 0.70
N ARG A 651 -0.97 41.27 1.34
CA ARG A 651 0.18 41.85 0.62
C ARG A 651 0.98 40.77 -0.11
N GLN A 652 1.23 39.64 0.57
CA GLN A 652 1.93 38.51 -0.02
C GLN A 652 1.18 38.01 -1.27
N PHE A 653 -0.14 37.84 -1.14
CA PHE A 653 -0.97 37.36 -2.25
C PHE A 653 -0.94 38.33 -3.44
N ARG A 654 -1.10 39.66 -3.22
CA ARG A 654 -1.05 40.65 -4.31
C ARG A 654 0.29 40.65 -5.05
N LEU A 655 1.40 40.62 -4.32
CA LEU A 655 2.74 40.52 -4.92
C LEU A 655 2.90 39.24 -5.73
N PHE A 656 2.38 38.13 -5.22
CA PHE A 656 2.40 36.85 -5.91
C PHE A 656 1.52 36.86 -7.17
N ASP A 657 0.28 37.34 -7.05
CA ASP A 657 -0.67 37.36 -8.15
C ASP A 657 -0.16 38.22 -9.32
N ASP A 658 0.35 39.39 -9.03
CA ASP A 658 0.92 40.30 -10.06
C ASP A 658 2.14 39.65 -10.76
N ALA A 659 3.09 39.12 -10.01
CA ALA A 659 4.31 38.53 -10.60
C ALA A 659 4.02 37.22 -11.35
N SER A 660 3.14 36.39 -10.81
CA SER A 660 2.76 35.11 -11.45
C SER A 660 1.96 35.33 -12.74
N ARG A 661 1.11 36.39 -12.81
CA ARG A 661 0.42 36.79 -14.06
C ARG A 661 1.40 37.30 -15.11
N GLN A 662 2.43 38.06 -14.72
CA GLN A 662 3.48 38.50 -15.64
C GLN A 662 4.22 37.29 -16.22
N LEU A 663 4.57 36.31 -15.39
CA LEU A 663 5.20 35.09 -15.87
C LEU A 663 4.28 34.32 -16.81
N GLN A 664 2.99 34.14 -16.47
CA GLN A 664 2.01 33.45 -17.31
C GLN A 664 1.85 34.16 -18.68
N ALA A 665 1.80 35.48 -18.68
CA ALA A 665 1.70 36.25 -19.92
C ALA A 665 2.92 36.09 -20.83
N ALA A 666 4.07 35.80 -20.26
CA ALA A 666 5.31 35.52 -21.00
C ALA A 666 5.31 34.16 -21.71
N PHE A 667 4.46 33.21 -21.24
CA PHE A 667 4.29 31.85 -21.79
C PHE A 667 2.84 31.59 -22.20
N PRO A 668 2.29 32.25 -23.21
CA PRO A 668 0.85 32.21 -23.54
C PRO A 668 0.37 30.84 -24.05
N HIS A 669 1.26 30.00 -24.54
CA HIS A 669 0.95 28.67 -25.09
C HIS A 669 1.08 27.55 -24.05
N HIS A 670 1.42 27.88 -22.79
CA HIS A 670 1.61 26.95 -21.71
C HIS A 670 0.93 27.47 -20.44
N HIS A 671 0.06 26.64 -19.84
CA HIS A 671 -0.59 27.00 -18.59
C HIS A 671 0.34 26.71 -17.40
N LEU A 672 0.73 27.78 -16.69
CA LEU A 672 1.53 27.70 -15.47
C LEU A 672 0.61 27.47 -14.26
N LEU A 673 0.83 26.40 -13.51
CA LEU A 673 0.10 26.16 -12.27
C LEU A 673 0.54 27.19 -11.22
N ARG A 674 -0.38 27.99 -10.73
CA ARG A 674 -0.13 29.04 -9.74
C ARG A 674 -0.57 28.58 -8.38
N HIS A 675 0.28 28.67 -7.35
CA HIS A 675 -0.07 28.22 -6.02
C HIS A 675 0.65 28.96 -4.90
N ILE A 676 -0.06 29.25 -3.80
CA ILE A 676 0.49 29.92 -2.62
C ILE A 676 0.00 29.29 -1.30
N CYS A 677 -1.21 28.72 -1.26
CA CYS A 677 -1.83 28.20 -0.05
C CYS A 677 -1.09 26.99 0.53
N ASN A 678 -0.77 27.06 1.83
CA ASN A 678 -0.41 25.95 2.69
C ASN A 678 -1.69 25.37 3.36
N SER A 679 -1.58 24.43 4.31
CA SER A 679 -2.75 23.82 4.98
C SER A 679 -3.71 24.87 5.59
N ALA A 680 -3.21 25.87 6.33
CA ALA A 680 -4.06 26.93 6.89
C ALA A 680 -4.69 27.83 5.80
N GLY A 681 -3.93 28.13 4.74
CA GLY A 681 -4.43 28.89 3.62
C GLY A 681 -5.52 28.17 2.82
N ILE A 682 -5.54 26.84 2.83
CA ILE A 682 -6.63 26.06 2.22
C ILE A 682 -7.96 26.33 2.91
N GLU A 683 -7.97 26.36 4.24
CA GLU A 683 -9.19 26.58 5.02
C GLU A 683 -9.61 28.05 5.06
N ARG A 684 -8.64 28.97 5.22
CA ARG A 684 -8.94 30.39 5.48
C ARG A 684 -9.10 31.25 4.24
N PHE A 685 -8.51 30.86 3.10
CA PHE A 685 -8.49 31.67 1.89
C PHE A 685 -8.97 30.90 0.65
N PRO A 686 -10.24 30.46 0.61
CA PRO A 686 -10.75 29.66 -0.51
C PRO A 686 -10.66 30.36 -1.87
N GLU A 687 -10.72 31.70 -1.89
CA GLU A 687 -10.57 32.51 -3.11
C GLU A 687 -9.11 32.59 -3.65
N ARG A 688 -8.13 32.04 -2.90
CA ARG A 688 -6.69 32.05 -3.24
C ARG A 688 -6.12 30.66 -3.51
N HIS A 689 -6.95 29.64 -3.65
CA HIS A 689 -6.49 28.29 -3.99
C HIS A 689 -5.79 28.24 -5.34
N LEU A 690 -6.24 29.08 -6.30
CA LEU A 690 -5.72 29.14 -7.65
C LEU A 690 -5.74 27.76 -8.33
N ASP A 691 -4.64 27.39 -9.02
CA ASP A 691 -4.58 26.13 -9.74
C ASP A 691 -4.16 24.93 -8.85
N MET A 692 -3.49 25.22 -7.72
CA MET A 692 -2.93 24.15 -6.88
C MET A 692 -2.75 24.62 -5.43
N VAL A 693 -2.85 23.70 -4.47
CA VAL A 693 -2.60 23.94 -3.04
C VAL A 693 -1.59 22.94 -2.48
N ARG A 694 -0.98 23.26 -1.33
CA ARG A 694 0.02 22.39 -0.69
C ARG A 694 -0.42 22.00 0.71
N LEU A 695 -0.79 20.73 0.87
CA LEU A 695 -1.22 20.14 2.14
C LEU A 695 0.00 19.58 2.90
N GLY A 696 0.22 20.08 4.10
CA GLY A 696 1.30 19.69 5.01
C GLY A 696 0.75 19.10 6.31
N LEU A 697 0.73 19.88 7.40
CA LEU A 697 0.40 19.42 8.75
C LEU A 697 -1.00 18.81 8.84
N GLY A 698 -1.98 19.41 8.16
CA GLY A 698 -3.33 18.88 8.12
C GLY A 698 -3.45 17.46 7.57
N LEU A 699 -2.54 17.07 6.66
CA LEU A 699 -2.45 15.70 6.18
C LEU A 699 -2.24 14.68 7.31
N TYR A 700 -1.42 15.04 8.30
CA TYR A 700 -1.06 14.21 9.45
C TYR A 700 -2.01 14.35 10.64
N GLY A 701 -3.17 14.97 10.43
CA GLY A 701 -4.25 15.01 11.39
C GLY A 701 -4.19 16.14 12.41
N ILE A 702 -3.44 17.20 12.13
CA ILE A 702 -3.29 18.35 13.00
C ILE A 702 -3.78 19.59 12.26
N ASP A 703 -4.79 20.24 12.78
CA ASP A 703 -5.27 21.51 12.24
C ASP A 703 -4.20 22.59 12.41
N PRO A 704 -3.79 23.26 11.32
CA PRO A 704 -2.73 24.26 11.39
C PRO A 704 -3.15 25.58 12.05
N ILE A 705 -4.44 25.80 12.32
CA ILE A 705 -4.97 27.06 12.86
C ILE A 705 -4.99 27.02 14.39
N ASP A 706 -5.58 25.99 14.98
CA ASP A 706 -5.76 25.85 16.42
C ASP A 706 -5.11 24.61 17.04
N ASN A 707 -4.35 23.84 16.25
CA ASN A 707 -3.72 22.58 16.65
C ASN A 707 -4.69 21.49 17.14
N ARG A 708 -6.00 21.62 16.88
CA ARG A 708 -6.95 20.55 17.16
C ARG A 708 -6.59 19.30 16.35
N THR A 709 -6.93 18.14 16.88
CA THR A 709 -6.78 16.88 16.15
C THR A 709 -7.94 16.73 15.17
N LEU A 710 -7.60 16.54 13.90
CA LEU A 710 -8.51 16.06 12.87
C LEU A 710 -8.65 14.53 13.01
N HIS A 711 -8.38 13.74 11.96
CA HIS A 711 -8.23 12.30 12.11
C HIS A 711 -6.79 11.98 12.46
N ASN A 712 -6.53 11.43 13.65
CA ASN A 712 -5.17 11.16 14.12
C ASN A 712 -4.49 10.08 13.26
N VAL A 713 -3.38 10.45 12.62
CA VAL A 713 -2.63 9.56 11.72
C VAL A 713 -1.58 8.75 12.46
N ALA A 714 -0.91 9.33 13.45
CA ALA A 714 0.24 8.71 14.11
C ALA A 714 0.05 8.57 15.61
N SER A 715 0.33 7.39 16.15
CA SER A 715 0.31 7.11 17.59
C SER A 715 1.61 6.42 18.01
N LEU A 716 2.35 7.03 18.92
CA LEU A 716 3.58 6.46 19.49
C LEU A 716 3.24 5.69 20.76
N ARG A 717 3.49 4.40 20.76
CA ARG A 717 3.15 3.48 21.86
C ARG A 717 4.32 2.65 22.29
N THR A 718 4.29 2.24 23.56
CA THR A 718 5.24 1.33 24.15
C THR A 718 4.54 0.48 25.23
N THR A 719 5.29 -0.27 26.04
CA THR A 719 4.76 -1.12 27.11
C THR A 719 5.56 -0.92 28.39
N ILE A 720 4.97 -1.29 29.53
CA ILE A 720 5.69 -1.30 30.81
C ILE A 720 6.66 -2.50 30.85
N LEU A 721 7.96 -2.24 31.07
CA LEU A 721 8.98 -3.28 31.25
C LEU A 721 8.98 -3.86 32.66
N GLN A 722 8.97 -2.98 33.66
CA GLN A 722 9.09 -3.35 35.07
C GLN A 722 8.42 -2.31 35.95
N ILE A 723 7.82 -2.76 37.07
CA ILE A 723 7.28 -1.88 38.10
C ILE A 723 8.03 -2.16 39.42
N ARG A 724 8.44 -1.05 40.10
CA ARG A 724 9.12 -1.12 41.40
C ARG A 724 8.39 -0.26 42.43
N ASP A 725 8.27 -0.77 43.64
CA ASP A 725 7.88 0.02 44.81
C ASP A 725 9.11 0.78 45.32
N VAL A 726 8.97 2.09 45.42
CA VAL A 726 10.05 3.00 45.84
C VAL A 726 9.59 3.76 47.07
N PRO A 727 10.36 3.73 48.21
CA PRO A 727 10.05 4.49 49.41
C PRO A 727 10.01 6.00 49.16
N ALA A 728 9.33 6.74 50.06
CA ALA A 728 9.37 8.20 50.07
C ALA A 728 10.79 8.71 50.33
N GLY A 729 11.18 9.80 49.63
CA GLY A 729 12.48 10.42 49.76
C GLY A 729 13.59 9.82 48.91
N GLU A 730 13.29 8.77 48.12
CA GLU A 730 14.26 8.20 47.19
C GLU A 730 14.30 8.97 45.87
N SER A 731 15.50 9.04 45.29
CA SER A 731 15.71 9.73 44.02
C SER A 731 15.51 8.80 42.82
N ILE A 732 14.92 9.33 41.72
CA ILE A 732 14.67 8.59 40.48
C ILE A 732 15.61 9.10 39.37
N GLY A 733 16.34 8.18 38.75
CA GLY A 733 17.15 8.40 37.57
C GLY A 733 18.43 9.18 37.75
N TYR A 734 19.04 9.55 36.63
CA TYR A 734 20.35 10.26 36.60
C TYR A 734 20.29 11.63 37.27
N SER A 735 21.41 12.00 37.91
CA SER A 735 21.62 13.30 38.57
C SER A 735 20.71 13.57 39.77
N ARG A 736 19.91 12.57 40.19
CA ARG A 736 19.04 12.62 41.37
C ARG A 736 18.19 13.90 41.44
N ARG A 737 17.56 14.30 40.33
CA ARG A 737 16.80 15.57 40.25
C ARG A 737 15.37 15.48 40.78
N THR A 738 14.76 14.28 40.70
CA THR A 738 13.38 14.05 41.13
C THR A 738 13.38 13.06 42.28
N PHE A 739 12.60 13.34 43.30
CA PHE A 739 12.45 12.50 44.48
C PHE A 739 10.98 12.07 44.62
N THR A 740 10.77 10.90 45.20
CA THR A 740 9.43 10.46 45.62
C THR A 740 8.99 11.20 46.88
N GLU A 741 7.80 11.76 46.88
CA GLU A 741 7.23 12.47 48.03
C GLU A 741 6.48 11.54 48.98
N ARG A 742 6.09 10.37 48.52
CA ARG A 742 5.39 9.29 49.21
C ARG A 742 5.87 7.94 48.70
N PRO A 743 5.57 6.83 49.39
CA PRO A 743 5.78 5.52 48.80
C PRO A 743 5.11 5.44 47.41
N SER A 744 5.89 5.16 46.39
CA SER A 744 5.47 5.29 45.00
C SER A 744 5.75 4.03 44.20
N ARG A 745 4.90 3.74 43.23
CA ARG A 745 5.12 2.71 42.20
C ARG A 745 5.70 3.34 40.96
N ILE A 746 6.94 3.02 40.63
CA ILE A 746 7.64 3.57 39.47
C ILE A 746 7.77 2.49 38.39
N ALA A 747 7.26 2.78 37.20
CA ALA A 747 7.38 1.91 36.04
C ALA A 747 8.52 2.38 35.12
N ALA A 748 9.28 1.41 34.59
CA ALA A 748 10.24 1.61 33.51
C ALA A 748 9.57 1.26 32.17
N ILE A 749 9.74 2.13 31.17
CA ILE A 749 9.23 1.92 29.82
C ILE A 749 10.37 2.04 28.79
N PRO A 750 10.40 1.19 27.71
CA PRO A 750 11.51 1.10 26.75
C PRO A 750 11.41 2.16 25.66
N ILE A 751 11.45 3.41 26.06
CA ILE A 751 11.55 4.56 25.16
C ILE A 751 12.41 5.64 25.80
N GLY A 752 13.29 6.23 25.02
CA GLY A 752 14.17 7.28 25.45
C GLY A 752 14.43 8.34 24.38
N TYR A 753 15.41 9.21 24.60
CA TYR A 753 15.68 10.29 23.65
C TYR A 753 16.29 9.78 22.33
N ALA A 754 16.87 8.57 22.28
CA ALA A 754 17.32 7.97 21.04
C ALA A 754 16.16 7.42 20.17
N ASP A 755 14.97 7.27 20.75
CA ASP A 755 13.73 6.95 20.03
C ASP A 755 12.97 8.20 19.57
N GLY A 756 13.40 9.37 20.05
CA GLY A 756 12.75 10.66 19.77
C GLY A 756 11.95 11.24 20.93
N LEU A 757 11.91 10.59 22.10
CA LEU A 757 11.27 11.16 23.28
C LEU A 757 12.15 12.27 23.88
N ASN A 758 11.71 13.50 23.71
CA ASN A 758 12.51 14.67 24.11
C ASN A 758 12.82 14.66 25.62
N ARG A 759 14.10 14.85 25.94
CA ARG A 759 14.62 14.78 27.32
C ARG A 759 14.00 15.82 28.26
N HIS A 760 13.54 16.96 27.73
CA HIS A 760 12.88 18.00 28.52
C HIS A 760 11.50 17.62 29.07
N LEU A 761 10.87 16.54 28.56
CA LEU A 761 9.63 16.00 29.14
C LEU A 761 9.82 15.37 30.53
N GLY A 762 11.07 15.04 30.90
CA GLY A 762 11.40 14.48 32.19
C GLY A 762 11.11 15.43 33.38
N ASN A 763 11.34 14.91 34.61
CA ASN A 763 11.21 15.66 35.87
C ASN A 763 9.79 16.24 36.06
N ARG A 764 8.75 15.45 35.75
CA ARG A 764 7.33 15.78 35.84
C ARG A 764 6.85 16.91 34.94
N ARG A 765 7.63 17.33 33.92
CA ARG A 765 7.18 18.34 32.96
C ARG A 765 6.10 17.82 32.02
N GLY A 766 6.22 16.58 31.61
CA GLY A 766 5.20 15.90 30.79
C GLY A 766 4.76 14.57 31.39
N TYR A 767 3.78 13.94 30.77
CA TYR A 767 3.28 12.62 31.12
C TYR A 767 2.99 11.79 29.87
N CYS A 768 2.89 10.48 30.04
CA CYS A 768 2.29 9.55 29.08
C CYS A 768 0.98 8.99 29.65
N LEU A 769 0.23 8.21 28.88
CA LEU A 769 -0.98 7.56 29.36
C LEU A 769 -0.75 6.05 29.58
N VAL A 770 -1.11 5.58 30.77
CA VAL A 770 -1.20 4.16 31.11
C VAL A 770 -2.66 3.85 31.43
N ASN A 771 -3.27 2.93 30.69
CA ASN A 771 -4.70 2.61 30.82
C ASN A 771 -5.61 3.86 30.80
N GLY A 772 -5.27 4.84 29.94
CA GLY A 772 -5.99 6.10 29.78
C GLY A 772 -5.78 7.12 30.91
N ARG A 773 -4.87 6.87 31.88
CA ARG A 773 -4.57 7.76 33.00
C ARG A 773 -3.19 8.38 32.86
N PRO A 774 -3.02 9.68 33.22
CA PRO A 774 -1.74 10.35 33.15
C PRO A 774 -0.72 9.75 34.11
N ALA A 775 0.45 9.36 33.57
CA ALA A 775 1.62 8.87 34.30
C ALA A 775 2.81 9.81 34.05
N PRO A 776 3.16 10.71 35.00
CA PRO A 776 4.24 11.68 34.84
C PRO A 776 5.59 11.03 34.65
N TYR A 777 6.43 11.61 33.78
CA TYR A 777 7.84 11.19 33.64
C TYR A 777 8.63 11.55 34.88
N MET A 778 9.30 10.56 35.49
CA MET A 778 10.07 10.72 36.72
C MET A 778 11.58 10.72 36.42
N GLY A 779 12.28 11.73 36.93
CA GLY A 779 13.70 11.89 36.68
C GLY A 779 14.01 12.31 35.23
N ASN A 780 15.28 12.26 34.88
CA ASN A 780 15.73 12.52 33.52
C ASN A 780 15.38 11.36 32.60
N ILE A 781 14.83 11.63 31.42
CA ILE A 781 14.67 10.62 30.37
C ILE A 781 16.07 10.15 29.94
N CYS A 782 16.26 8.83 29.89
CA CYS A 782 17.53 8.21 29.52
C CYS A 782 17.56 7.96 27.99
N MET A 783 18.62 7.33 27.49
CA MET A 783 18.80 7.08 26.05
C MET A 783 17.73 6.15 25.49
N ASP A 784 17.47 5.03 26.17
CA ASP A 784 16.66 3.93 25.68
C ASP A 784 15.47 3.60 26.59
N VAL A 785 15.42 4.16 27.80
CA VAL A 785 14.41 3.86 28.83
C VAL A 785 14.07 5.15 29.57
N CYS A 786 12.84 5.26 30.03
CA CYS A 786 12.47 6.30 31.02
C CYS A 786 11.56 5.73 32.11
N MET A 787 11.43 6.48 33.20
CA MET A 787 10.62 6.10 34.34
C MET A 787 9.38 6.98 34.43
N ILE A 788 8.27 6.38 34.83
CA ILE A 788 6.96 7.02 34.99
C ILE A 788 6.35 6.68 36.34
N ASP A 789 5.60 7.61 36.91
CA ASP A 789 4.88 7.37 38.15
C ASP A 789 3.51 6.71 37.89
N VAL A 790 3.34 5.48 38.34
CA VAL A 790 2.11 4.70 38.21
C VAL A 790 1.47 4.39 39.58
N THR A 791 1.78 5.18 40.62
CA THR A 791 1.37 4.93 42.01
C THR A 791 -0.14 4.76 42.11
N ASP A 792 -0.91 5.62 41.47
CA ASP A 792 -2.38 5.62 41.56
C ASP A 792 -3.04 4.98 40.32
N ILE A 793 -2.24 4.27 39.51
CA ILE A 793 -2.72 3.65 38.29
C ILE A 793 -2.71 2.12 38.44
N PRO A 794 -3.85 1.44 38.37
CA PRO A 794 -3.89 -0.02 38.33
C PRO A 794 -3.29 -0.48 36.99
N CYS A 795 -2.08 -1.02 37.04
CA CYS A 795 -1.35 -1.53 35.91
C CYS A 795 -0.36 -2.64 36.30
N ARG A 796 0.09 -3.39 35.33
CA ARG A 796 1.07 -4.48 35.42
C ARG A 796 2.13 -4.37 34.34
N GLU A 797 3.20 -5.11 34.47
CA GLU A 797 4.22 -5.26 33.44
C GLU A 797 3.59 -5.82 32.15
N GLY A 798 3.99 -5.26 31.01
CA GLY A 798 3.39 -5.55 29.70
C GLY A 798 2.20 -4.67 29.30
N ASP A 799 1.61 -3.90 30.23
CA ASP A 799 0.48 -3.01 29.88
C ASP A 799 0.92 -1.93 28.90
N PRO A 800 0.01 -1.52 27.96
CA PRO A 800 0.31 -0.52 26.95
C PRO A 800 0.43 0.88 27.53
N VAL A 801 1.34 1.64 26.96
CA VAL A 801 1.61 3.04 27.28
C VAL A 801 1.50 3.89 26.01
N GLU A 802 0.67 4.91 26.00
CA GLU A 802 0.54 5.88 24.90
C GLU A 802 1.40 7.11 25.22
N ILE A 803 2.39 7.36 24.35
CA ILE A 803 3.27 8.53 24.44
C ILE A 803 2.61 9.76 23.82
N PHE A 804 2.06 9.59 22.62
CA PHE A 804 1.09 10.47 21.97
C PHE A 804 0.22 9.64 21.01
N GLY A 805 -0.97 10.13 20.73
CA GLY A 805 -1.92 9.45 19.86
C GLY A 805 -3.35 9.98 20.01
N ASN A 806 -4.32 9.08 19.99
CA ASN A 806 -5.74 9.44 20.01
C ASN A 806 -6.18 10.10 21.32
N HIS A 807 -5.57 9.74 22.44
CA HIS A 807 -5.98 10.24 23.78
C HIS A 807 -5.02 11.28 24.35
N LEU A 808 -3.80 11.35 23.81
CA LEU A 808 -2.80 12.35 24.13
C LEU A 808 -2.29 12.97 22.82
N PRO A 809 -2.89 14.09 22.38
CA PRO A 809 -2.52 14.73 21.12
C PRO A 809 -1.04 15.15 21.10
N VAL A 810 -0.37 14.98 19.96
CA VAL A 810 1.04 15.41 19.79
C VAL A 810 1.21 16.90 20.01
N ALA A 811 0.18 17.70 19.77
CA ALA A 811 0.16 19.13 20.05
C ALA A 811 0.39 19.44 21.54
N GLN A 812 -0.12 18.60 22.45
CA GLN A 812 0.12 18.75 23.89
C GLN A 812 1.61 18.55 24.27
N LEU A 813 2.30 17.60 23.62
CA LEU A 813 3.74 17.43 23.83
C LEU A 813 4.52 18.66 23.32
N ALA A 814 4.09 19.19 22.17
CA ALA A 814 4.70 20.38 21.59
C ALA A 814 4.54 21.60 22.53
N GLU A 815 3.37 21.79 23.14
CA GLU A 815 3.12 22.83 24.14
C GLU A 815 4.04 22.69 25.36
N TRP A 816 4.17 21.48 25.94
CA TRP A 816 5.09 21.23 27.06
C TRP A 816 6.54 21.52 26.76
N LEU A 817 6.93 21.38 25.49
CA LEU A 817 8.30 21.56 25.02
C LEU A 817 8.57 22.96 24.45
N ASP A 818 7.55 23.83 24.39
CA ASP A 818 7.63 25.12 23.74
C ASP A 818 8.11 25.04 22.29
N THR A 819 7.46 24.13 21.54
CA THR A 819 7.77 23.86 20.13
C THR A 819 6.50 23.57 19.32
N ILE A 820 6.65 23.05 18.13
CA ILE A 820 5.57 22.76 17.19
C ILE A 820 5.41 21.24 16.95
N PRO A 821 4.19 20.77 16.61
CA PRO A 821 3.93 19.33 16.34
C PRO A 821 4.84 18.71 15.29
N TYR A 822 5.30 19.48 14.29
CA TYR A 822 6.23 19.04 13.27
C TYR A 822 7.53 18.46 13.86
N GLU A 823 8.11 19.16 14.85
CA GLU A 823 9.37 18.74 15.47
C GLU A 823 9.18 17.42 16.23
N ILE A 824 8.06 17.26 16.93
CA ILE A 824 7.76 16.02 17.65
C ILE A 824 7.61 14.84 16.69
N LEU A 825 6.83 14.99 15.63
CA LEU A 825 6.61 13.91 14.64
C LEU A 825 7.90 13.50 13.95
N THR A 826 8.69 14.49 13.48
CA THR A 826 9.95 14.24 12.76
C THR A 826 11.09 13.76 13.67
N SER A 827 10.98 13.93 14.98
CA SER A 827 11.99 13.44 15.94
C SER A 827 11.90 11.94 16.20
N VAL A 828 10.79 11.28 15.82
CA VAL A 828 10.64 9.82 15.99
C VAL A 828 11.68 9.10 15.14
N SER A 829 12.65 8.49 15.80
CA SER A 829 13.82 7.86 15.19
C SER A 829 13.41 6.68 14.28
N GLU A 830 14.20 6.41 13.25
CA GLU A 830 14.01 5.29 12.33
C GLU A 830 14.07 3.92 13.02
N ARG A 831 14.74 3.80 14.17
CA ARG A 831 14.77 2.56 14.95
C ARG A 831 13.42 2.19 15.58
N VAL A 832 12.49 3.16 15.74
CA VAL A 832 11.10 2.91 16.14
C VAL A 832 10.36 2.30 14.96
N LYS A 833 9.86 1.09 15.11
CA LYS A 833 9.16 0.38 14.05
C LYS A 833 7.83 1.09 13.68
N ARG A 834 7.63 1.37 12.39
CA ARG A 834 6.35 1.85 11.86
C ARG A 834 5.44 0.66 11.61
N VAL A 835 4.20 0.77 12.05
CA VAL A 835 3.15 -0.24 11.86
C VAL A 835 1.96 0.44 11.18
N TYR A 836 1.69 0.07 9.94
CA TYR A 836 0.63 0.66 9.14
C TYR A 836 -0.64 -0.19 9.24
N PHE A 837 -1.79 0.49 9.35
CA PHE A 837 -3.10 -0.14 9.34
C PHE A 837 -4.12 0.77 8.61
N GLN A 838 -5.20 0.15 8.15
CA GLN A 838 -6.31 0.81 7.44
C GLN A 838 -7.59 0.64 8.23
#